data_027fe91e9a48b5a28683a01ce53e89da
#
_entry.id   027fe91e9a48b5a28683a01ce53e89da
#
_cell.length_a   1.000
_cell.length_b   1.000
_cell.length_c   1.000
_cell.angle_alpha   90.00
_cell.angle_beta   90.00
_cell.angle_gamma   90.00
#
_symmetry.space_group_name_H-M   'P 1'
#
loop_
_entity.id
_entity.type
_entity.pdbx_description
1 polymer ?
#
loop_
_entity_poly.entity_id
_entity_poly.type
_entity_poly.pdbx_seq_one_letter_code
_entity_poly.pdbx_strand_id
1 'polypeptide(L)'
;MDTPTPPHPTGSHTTRTPARPRLRRFVREFSYPHGIHPALLPGVSVEDRRVRYGVDRVILAVVGLLVVGFVVWGVLQPDAVLAVSSAALDWVMVHAGWLFVLLAIGMVVFLLVLAFSRYGEIPLGLDGEKPEYSTASWSAMLFAAGIGIGTIFFGPYEPLTYYLAPRPGAYEAGSEEAVTGALAQAALHWGVNAWAIYAIVGLSVGYVSYRRGRVPLMSSIIAPLFGDSPRSDSVGARLIDGLAIIATLFGTAASLGIGALQIGRGVEIVSGWSAPGNTVALGIIVVLTIGTIVSAVSGVARGIRWLSNINMLLALGLALFFFVVGPTAFLLNIVPGVLMDYVSSAPDALGASMAEGEDMQEFLSSWTIFYWAWWVSWAPFVGVFMAKISKGRTIRQYVLGALFIPAAVIVGAFTIIGGTTIWLQRTRGSVAPDGTAASLPAPAEIFWVVLDQLPGGGLVAPVVIVMLAVFFITTADSASIVNSQLSQRGDPAPRRMITVFWALCMAGIAVVMLLTGGDTALTGLQNLITITALPFTVVLVLMAVALQRELANDPFAIRDRYQRAAVEKATVRGLVEYGDDFAFTVERTPPGSWYAAGEGFDSTAAEITDWYRRTDEDGNPVDYDYVLGEYLDEGDGADGPAGAGPSGR
;
A
#
# COMPACT_ATOMS: atom_id res chain seq x y z
N MET A 1 25.38 -84.87 -20.17
CA MET A 1 26.34 -84.02 -19.44
C MET A 1 25.56 -82.78 -19.09
N ASP A 2 25.07 -82.85 -17.85
CA ASP A 2 24.13 -81.82 -17.29
C ASP A 2 24.97 -80.65 -16.76
N THR A 3 24.59 -79.46 -17.12
CA THR A 3 25.13 -78.25 -16.52
C THR A 3 24.17 -77.82 -15.37
N PRO A 4 24.67 -77.51 -14.16
CA PRO A 4 23.80 -77.18 -13.05
C PRO A 4 23.37 -75.72 -13.09
N THR A 5 22.09 -75.52 -12.84
CA THR A 5 21.43 -74.25 -12.66
C THR A 5 21.83 -73.57 -11.34
N PRO A 6 22.15 -72.29 -11.27
CA PRO A 6 22.45 -71.61 -10.02
C PRO A 6 21.19 -71.34 -9.19
N PRO A 7 21.31 -71.33 -7.85
CA PRO A 7 20.14 -71.18 -6.93
C PRO A 7 19.62 -69.72 -6.92
N HIS A 8 18.31 -69.57 -6.87
CA HIS A 8 17.62 -68.32 -6.66
C HIS A 8 17.94 -67.76 -5.27
N PRO A 9 18.23 -66.47 -5.15
CA PRO A 9 18.32 -65.84 -3.82
C PRO A 9 16.94 -65.65 -3.23
N THR A 10 16.72 -66.24 -2.05
CA THR A 10 15.57 -66.03 -1.21
C THR A 10 15.51 -64.59 -0.75
N GLY A 11 14.57 -63.82 -1.29
CA GLY A 11 14.34 -62.44 -0.92
C GLY A 11 13.82 -62.33 0.52
N SER A 12 14.56 -61.65 1.36
CA SER A 12 14.06 -61.18 2.64
C SER A 12 12.98 -60.10 2.38
N HIS A 13 11.75 -60.44 2.65
CA HIS A 13 10.62 -59.49 2.72
C HIS A 13 10.87 -58.55 3.91
N THR A 14 11.57 -57.44 3.69
CA THR A 14 11.47 -56.31 4.58
C THR A 14 10.10 -55.65 4.35
N THR A 15 9.18 -55.86 5.26
CA THR A 15 7.92 -55.17 5.36
C THR A 15 8.17 -53.68 5.51
N ARG A 16 8.17 -52.95 4.37
CA ARG A 16 8.15 -51.51 4.41
C ARG A 16 6.79 -51.06 4.97
N THR A 17 6.80 -50.55 6.21
CA THR A 17 5.67 -49.86 6.81
C THR A 17 5.16 -48.81 5.80
N PRO A 18 3.90 -48.84 5.36
CA PRO A 18 3.40 -47.84 4.43
C PRO A 18 3.47 -46.47 5.08
N ALA A 19 4.29 -45.58 4.54
CA ALA A 19 4.33 -44.20 4.95
C ALA A 19 2.91 -43.64 4.92
N ARG A 20 2.51 -42.96 6.00
CA ARG A 20 1.17 -42.44 6.20
C ARG A 20 0.71 -41.71 4.93
N PRO A 21 -0.52 -41.90 4.44
CA PRO A 21 -0.99 -41.35 3.17
C PRO A 21 -0.82 -39.82 3.07
N ARG A 22 -0.84 -39.11 4.20
CA ARG A 22 -0.58 -37.66 4.26
C ARG A 22 0.85 -37.28 3.88
N LEU A 23 1.85 -38.09 4.27
CA LEU A 23 3.26 -37.80 3.95
C LEU A 23 3.57 -38.06 2.47
N ARG A 24 2.96 -39.11 1.89
CA ARG A 24 3.08 -39.39 0.44
C ARG A 24 2.43 -38.30 -0.40
N ARG A 25 1.27 -37.80 0.01
CA ARG A 25 0.58 -36.69 -0.68
C ARG A 25 1.41 -35.41 -0.59
N PHE A 26 1.95 -35.06 0.60
CA PHE A 26 2.81 -33.91 0.79
C PHE A 26 4.09 -33.98 -0.05
N VAL A 27 4.80 -35.12 -0.09
CA VAL A 27 5.99 -35.30 -0.91
C VAL A 27 5.67 -35.22 -2.41
N ARG A 28 4.54 -35.76 -2.84
CA ARG A 28 4.09 -35.71 -4.24
C ARG A 28 3.70 -34.29 -4.64
N GLU A 29 2.96 -33.57 -3.83
CA GLU A 29 2.59 -32.16 -4.06
C GLU A 29 3.81 -31.24 -4.05
N PHE A 30 4.84 -31.59 -3.31
CA PHE A 30 6.11 -30.83 -3.29
C PHE A 30 7.00 -31.12 -4.50
N SER A 31 7.04 -32.37 -4.97
CA SER A 31 7.92 -32.80 -6.07
C SER A 31 7.26 -32.60 -7.44
N TYR A 32 5.95 -32.81 -7.53
CA TYR A 32 5.17 -32.67 -8.76
C TYR A 32 3.81 -32.07 -8.42
N PRO A 33 3.74 -30.77 -8.15
CA PRO A 33 2.50 -30.12 -7.85
C PRO A 33 1.53 -30.33 -9.03
N HIS A 34 0.32 -30.76 -8.70
CA HIS A 34 -0.73 -31.05 -9.70
C HIS A 34 -0.39 -32.09 -10.79
N GLY A 35 0.62 -32.92 -10.57
CA GLY A 35 0.99 -33.99 -11.51
C GLY A 35 1.85 -33.56 -12.69
N ILE A 36 2.26 -32.30 -12.75
CA ILE A 36 3.14 -31.75 -13.79
C ILE A 36 4.57 -31.70 -13.30
N HIS A 37 5.52 -31.94 -14.21
CA HIS A 37 6.93 -31.73 -13.92
C HIS A 37 7.17 -30.24 -13.58
N PRO A 38 7.89 -29.92 -12.47
CA PRO A 38 8.04 -28.52 -12.03
C PRO A 38 8.69 -27.60 -13.07
N ALA A 39 9.50 -28.12 -13.98
CA ALA A 39 10.09 -27.32 -15.06
C ALA A 39 9.07 -26.89 -16.13
N LEU A 40 7.96 -27.60 -16.23
CA LEU A 40 6.89 -27.33 -17.20
C LEU A 40 5.72 -26.56 -16.58
N LEU A 41 5.77 -26.24 -15.27
CA LEU A 41 4.77 -25.39 -14.65
C LEU A 41 4.69 -24.06 -15.40
N PRO A 42 3.53 -23.72 -15.97
CA PRO A 42 3.34 -22.40 -16.54
C PRO A 42 3.53 -21.33 -15.49
N GLY A 43 4.01 -20.17 -15.90
CA GLY A 43 4.35 -19.08 -14.99
C GLY A 43 3.18 -18.53 -14.20
N VAL A 44 1.95 -18.71 -14.66
CA VAL A 44 0.75 -18.18 -13.98
C VAL A 44 -0.31 -19.26 -13.84
N SER A 45 -0.90 -19.36 -12.67
CA SER A 45 -2.19 -20.00 -12.47
C SER A 45 -3.24 -18.93 -12.20
N VAL A 46 -4.04 -18.58 -13.19
CA VAL A 46 -5.21 -17.73 -13.02
C VAL A 46 -6.36 -18.62 -12.55
N GLU A 47 -7.00 -18.24 -11.46
CA GLU A 47 -8.17 -18.92 -10.98
C GLU A 47 -9.34 -18.57 -11.92
N ASP A 48 -9.90 -19.56 -12.63
CA ASP A 48 -11.12 -19.38 -13.42
C ASP A 48 -12.30 -19.16 -12.45
N ARG A 49 -12.51 -17.92 -12.06
CA ARG A 49 -13.65 -17.50 -11.25
C ARG A 49 -14.49 -16.53 -12.05
N ARG A 50 -15.68 -16.97 -12.42
CA ARG A 50 -16.71 -16.05 -12.92
C ARG A 50 -17.02 -15.04 -11.83
N VAL A 51 -16.48 -13.84 -11.96
CA VAL A 51 -16.70 -12.73 -11.03
C VAL A 51 -18.15 -12.24 -11.22
N ARG A 52 -18.96 -12.35 -10.17
CA ARG A 52 -20.29 -11.74 -10.13
C ARG A 52 -20.20 -10.42 -9.40
N TYR A 53 -20.00 -9.35 -10.15
CA TYR A 53 -20.09 -8.00 -9.62
C TYR A 53 -21.52 -7.70 -9.15
N GLY A 54 -21.64 -6.77 -8.21
CA GLY A 54 -22.92 -6.30 -7.74
C GLY A 54 -22.87 -5.80 -6.31
N VAL A 55 -23.91 -5.08 -5.93
CA VAL A 55 -23.99 -4.45 -4.59
C VAL A 55 -24.08 -5.53 -3.50
N ASP A 56 -23.13 -5.54 -2.57
CA ASP A 56 -23.28 -6.29 -1.33
C ASP A 56 -24.19 -5.51 -0.37
N ARG A 57 -25.47 -5.91 -0.35
CA ARG A 57 -26.51 -5.23 0.44
C ARG A 57 -26.21 -5.27 1.94
N VAL A 58 -25.48 -6.28 2.40
CA VAL A 58 -25.14 -6.41 3.83
C VAL A 58 -24.08 -5.40 4.21
N ILE A 59 -22.98 -5.30 3.43
CA ILE A 59 -21.94 -4.29 3.67
C ILE A 59 -22.55 -2.89 3.59
N LEU A 60 -23.31 -2.60 2.52
CA LEU A 60 -23.92 -1.28 2.34
C LEU A 60 -24.87 -0.91 3.48
N ALA A 61 -25.71 -1.84 3.92
CA ALA A 61 -26.65 -1.60 5.01
C ALA A 61 -25.94 -1.47 6.37
N VAL A 62 -25.08 -2.44 6.73
CA VAL A 62 -24.46 -2.47 8.06
C VAL A 62 -23.48 -1.34 8.22
N VAL A 63 -22.51 -1.20 7.31
CA VAL A 63 -21.49 -0.14 7.38
C VAL A 63 -22.13 1.23 7.15
N GLY A 64 -23.07 1.33 6.20
CA GLY A 64 -23.79 2.58 5.92
C GLY A 64 -24.60 3.05 7.12
N LEU A 65 -25.39 2.18 7.77
CA LEU A 65 -26.14 2.54 8.97
C LEU A 65 -25.25 2.90 10.15
N LEU A 66 -24.13 2.18 10.33
CA LEU A 66 -23.16 2.49 11.37
C LEU A 66 -22.55 3.89 11.16
N VAL A 67 -22.13 4.22 9.94
CA VAL A 67 -21.55 5.53 9.62
C VAL A 67 -22.58 6.65 9.71
N VAL A 68 -23.77 6.47 9.15
CA VAL A 68 -24.84 7.47 9.25
C VAL A 68 -25.25 7.67 10.70
N GLY A 69 -25.37 6.59 11.48
CA GLY A 69 -25.66 6.66 12.92
C GLY A 69 -24.57 7.42 13.68
N PHE A 70 -23.30 7.18 13.36
CA PHE A 70 -22.17 7.93 13.92
C PHE A 70 -22.25 9.43 13.57
N VAL A 71 -22.52 9.76 12.31
CA VAL A 71 -22.64 11.16 11.87
C VAL A 71 -23.80 11.86 12.59
N VAL A 72 -24.96 11.21 12.68
CA VAL A 72 -26.12 11.78 13.43
C VAL A 72 -25.76 11.98 14.90
N TRP A 73 -25.16 10.99 15.55
CA TRP A 73 -24.73 11.10 16.95
C TRP A 73 -23.72 12.23 17.14
N GLY A 74 -22.70 12.33 16.27
CA GLY A 74 -21.66 13.35 16.40
C GLY A 74 -22.15 14.77 16.16
N VAL A 75 -23.12 14.96 15.25
CA VAL A 75 -23.73 16.29 15.03
C VAL A 75 -24.61 16.69 16.20
N LEU A 76 -25.36 15.74 16.80
CA LEU A 76 -26.27 16.02 17.90
C LEU A 76 -25.55 16.13 19.26
N GLN A 77 -24.47 15.42 19.49
CA GLN A 77 -23.76 15.31 20.76
C GLN A 77 -22.24 15.27 20.58
N PRO A 78 -21.58 16.32 20.03
CA PRO A 78 -20.15 16.32 19.76
C PRO A 78 -19.29 16.08 21.02
N ASP A 79 -19.67 16.64 22.16
CA ASP A 79 -18.98 16.47 23.44
C ASP A 79 -18.99 15.01 23.91
N ALA A 80 -20.10 14.30 23.70
CA ALA A 80 -20.20 12.89 24.03
C ALA A 80 -19.29 12.04 23.13
N VAL A 81 -19.19 12.38 21.84
CA VAL A 81 -18.25 11.73 20.91
C VAL A 81 -16.82 12.00 21.35
N LEU A 82 -16.48 13.22 21.75
CA LEU A 82 -15.14 13.54 22.25
C LEU A 82 -14.80 12.71 23.50
N ALA A 83 -15.68 12.70 24.49
CA ALA A 83 -15.46 11.94 25.73
C ALA A 83 -15.27 10.43 25.47
N VAL A 84 -16.13 9.84 24.63
CA VAL A 84 -16.06 8.42 24.29
C VAL A 84 -14.82 8.12 23.47
N SER A 85 -14.48 8.96 22.47
CA SER A 85 -13.30 8.75 21.64
C SER A 85 -12.01 8.94 22.43
N SER A 86 -11.92 9.90 23.36
CA SER A 86 -10.74 10.06 24.22
C SER A 86 -10.53 8.83 25.11
N ALA A 87 -11.59 8.35 25.79
CA ALA A 87 -11.49 7.14 26.61
C ALA A 87 -11.12 5.88 25.78
N ALA A 88 -11.64 5.77 24.56
CA ALA A 88 -11.31 4.68 23.66
C ALA A 88 -9.87 4.81 23.16
N LEU A 89 -9.37 6.01 22.88
CA LEU A 89 -7.99 6.25 22.51
C LEU A 89 -7.04 5.83 23.63
N ASP A 90 -7.31 6.26 24.87
CA ASP A 90 -6.50 5.89 26.03
C ASP A 90 -6.39 4.36 26.16
N TRP A 91 -7.52 3.66 25.99
CA TRP A 91 -7.51 2.21 25.99
C TRP A 91 -6.67 1.63 24.87
N VAL A 92 -6.79 2.14 23.65
CA VAL A 92 -5.99 1.70 22.48
C VAL A 92 -4.51 1.94 22.73
N MET A 93 -4.14 3.10 23.26
CA MET A 93 -2.74 3.44 23.53
C MET A 93 -2.10 2.48 24.54
N VAL A 94 -2.79 2.22 25.65
CA VAL A 94 -2.28 1.33 26.70
C VAL A 94 -2.18 -0.13 26.23
N HIS A 95 -3.17 -0.62 25.47
CA HIS A 95 -3.29 -2.06 25.18
C HIS A 95 -2.80 -2.46 23.79
N ALA A 96 -2.86 -1.55 22.82
CA ALA A 96 -2.62 -1.86 21.40
C ALA A 96 -1.68 -0.90 20.69
N GLY A 97 -1.17 0.17 21.32
CA GLY A 97 -0.26 1.13 20.71
C GLY A 97 1.00 0.48 20.14
N TRP A 98 1.55 -0.51 20.83
CA TRP A 98 2.70 -1.32 20.40
C TRP A 98 2.48 -1.99 19.03
N LEU A 99 1.23 -2.36 18.71
CA LEU A 99 0.92 -3.06 17.46
C LEU A 99 1.16 -2.16 16.23
N PHE A 100 0.85 -0.86 16.33
CA PHE A 100 1.12 0.09 15.24
C PHE A 100 2.61 0.27 14.98
N VAL A 101 3.42 0.33 16.04
CA VAL A 101 4.88 0.45 15.93
C VAL A 101 5.47 -0.82 15.30
N LEU A 102 5.10 -2.01 15.82
CA LEU A 102 5.55 -3.27 15.25
C LEU A 102 5.09 -3.45 13.80
N LEU A 103 3.88 -3.00 13.46
CA LEU A 103 3.40 -3.03 12.07
C LEU A 103 4.31 -2.17 11.17
N ALA A 104 4.58 -0.92 11.55
CA ALA A 104 5.38 0.00 10.75
C ALA A 104 6.80 -0.54 10.50
N ILE A 105 7.45 -1.07 11.53
CA ILE A 105 8.77 -1.72 11.41
C ILE A 105 8.68 -3.01 10.60
N GLY A 106 7.73 -3.87 10.97
CA GLY A 106 7.57 -5.19 10.38
C GLY A 106 7.29 -5.14 8.88
N MET A 107 6.50 -4.16 8.41
CA MET A 107 6.19 -4.02 6.98
C MET A 107 7.40 -3.57 6.18
N VAL A 108 8.24 -2.67 6.69
CA VAL A 108 9.50 -2.28 6.03
C VAL A 108 10.40 -3.51 5.88
N VAL A 109 10.65 -4.22 6.97
CA VAL A 109 11.50 -5.42 6.97
C VAL A 109 10.94 -6.49 6.04
N PHE A 110 9.66 -6.80 6.16
CA PHE A 110 8.98 -7.81 5.34
C PHE A 110 9.10 -7.50 3.84
N LEU A 111 8.80 -6.27 3.42
CA LEU A 111 8.84 -5.87 2.02
C LEU A 111 10.28 -5.87 1.47
N LEU A 112 11.27 -5.40 2.23
CA LEU A 112 12.67 -5.46 1.82
C LEU A 112 13.16 -6.91 1.70
N VAL A 113 12.81 -7.78 2.65
CA VAL A 113 13.11 -9.22 2.55
C VAL A 113 12.47 -9.83 1.31
N LEU A 114 11.23 -9.51 0.97
CA LEU A 114 10.59 -9.96 -0.26
C LEU A 114 11.33 -9.45 -1.50
N ALA A 115 11.68 -8.16 -1.56
CA ALA A 115 12.34 -7.55 -2.71
C ALA A 115 13.71 -8.16 -3.00
N PHE A 116 14.49 -8.48 -1.96
CA PHE A 116 15.85 -9.05 -2.10
C PHE A 116 15.88 -10.57 -2.08
N SER A 117 14.76 -11.23 -1.81
CA SER A 117 14.61 -12.68 -1.93
C SER A 117 14.33 -13.11 -3.37
N ARG A 118 14.23 -14.44 -3.54
CA ARG A 118 13.78 -15.06 -4.80
C ARG A 118 12.41 -14.59 -5.29
N TYR A 119 11.56 -14.14 -4.39
CA TYR A 119 10.22 -13.64 -4.72
C TYR A 119 10.26 -12.27 -5.41
N GLY A 120 11.37 -11.55 -5.28
CA GLY A 120 11.54 -10.23 -5.89
C GLY A 120 11.46 -10.22 -7.43
N GLU A 121 11.64 -11.35 -8.07
CA GLU A 121 11.60 -11.50 -9.54
C GLU A 121 10.21 -11.85 -10.08
N ILE A 122 9.26 -12.22 -9.20
CA ILE A 122 7.89 -12.53 -9.58
C ILE A 122 7.23 -11.24 -10.13
N PRO A 123 6.64 -11.28 -11.34
CA PRO A 123 5.92 -10.15 -11.91
C PRO A 123 4.53 -9.97 -11.28
N LEU A 124 4.08 -8.74 -11.16
CA LEU A 124 2.69 -8.38 -10.84
C LEU A 124 1.86 -8.40 -12.13
N GLY A 125 1.66 -9.58 -12.66
CA GLY A 125 1.02 -9.83 -13.93
C GLY A 125 1.37 -11.21 -14.46
N LEU A 126 1.15 -11.42 -15.74
CA LEU A 126 1.48 -12.65 -16.42
C LEU A 126 3.00 -12.73 -16.65
N ASP A 127 3.53 -13.96 -16.81
CA ASP A 127 4.93 -14.13 -17.15
C ASP A 127 5.20 -13.56 -18.56
N GLY A 128 6.26 -12.74 -18.68
CA GLY A 128 6.56 -12.06 -19.94
C GLY A 128 5.76 -10.76 -20.18
N GLU A 129 4.74 -10.46 -19.38
CA GLU A 129 3.97 -9.23 -19.52
C GLU A 129 4.86 -8.00 -19.26
N LYS A 130 4.81 -7.02 -20.16
CA LYS A 130 5.56 -5.78 -20.02
C LYS A 130 4.84 -4.83 -19.09
N PRO A 131 5.56 -4.00 -18.32
CA PRO A 131 4.93 -2.95 -17.51
C PRO A 131 4.03 -2.04 -18.36
N GLU A 132 2.81 -1.78 -17.87
CA GLU A 132 1.82 -0.92 -18.54
C GLU A 132 2.34 0.51 -18.71
N TYR A 133 3.10 1.00 -17.75
CA TYR A 133 3.69 2.35 -17.77
C TYR A 133 5.22 2.29 -17.86
N SER A 134 5.82 3.20 -18.63
CA SER A 134 7.28 3.39 -18.62
C SER A 134 7.77 3.71 -17.20
N THR A 135 9.04 3.41 -16.91
CA THR A 135 9.61 3.67 -15.57
C THR A 135 9.51 5.14 -15.18
N ALA A 136 9.74 6.06 -16.11
CA ALA A 136 9.62 7.50 -15.86
C ALA A 136 8.17 7.91 -15.52
N SER A 137 7.18 7.44 -16.28
CA SER A 137 5.77 7.73 -16.02
C SER A 137 5.31 7.13 -14.69
N TRP A 138 5.69 5.90 -14.39
CA TRP A 138 5.39 5.23 -13.13
C TRP A 138 6.02 5.95 -11.93
N SER A 139 7.30 6.35 -12.04
CA SER A 139 7.96 7.12 -10.98
C SER A 139 7.30 8.48 -10.76
N ALA A 140 6.84 9.15 -11.84
CA ALA A 140 6.10 10.40 -11.73
C ALA A 140 4.73 10.22 -11.05
N MET A 141 4.04 9.10 -11.27
CA MET A 141 2.78 8.79 -10.57
C MET A 141 3.01 8.48 -9.09
N LEU A 142 4.09 7.78 -8.74
CA LEU A 142 4.48 7.55 -7.34
C LEU A 142 4.91 8.87 -6.66
N PHE A 143 5.64 9.74 -7.37
CA PHE A 143 5.96 11.08 -6.92
C PHE A 143 4.70 11.88 -6.58
N ALA A 144 3.73 11.89 -7.50
CA ALA A 144 2.47 12.60 -7.32
C ALA A 144 1.66 12.09 -6.12
N ALA A 145 1.75 10.78 -5.81
CA ALA A 145 1.08 10.19 -4.65
C ALA A 145 1.65 10.69 -3.31
N GLY A 146 2.93 11.12 -3.29
CA GLY A 146 3.58 11.66 -2.09
C GLY A 146 3.15 13.07 -1.71
N ILE A 147 2.53 13.82 -2.62
CA ILE A 147 2.16 15.22 -2.38
C ILE A 147 0.65 15.33 -2.17
N GLY A 148 0.26 15.95 -1.07
CA GLY A 148 -1.15 16.13 -0.73
C GLY A 148 -1.38 17.24 0.31
N ILE A 149 -2.59 17.35 0.82
CA ILE A 149 -2.99 18.30 1.86
C ILE A 149 -2.06 18.20 3.07
N GLY A 150 -1.77 16.96 3.51
CA GLY A 150 -0.94 16.71 4.69
C GLY A 150 0.46 17.32 4.58
N THR A 151 1.09 17.30 3.41
CA THR A 151 2.43 17.88 3.20
C THR A 151 2.42 19.40 3.39
N ILE A 152 1.35 20.08 2.97
CA ILE A 152 1.24 21.54 3.12
C ILE A 152 0.90 21.92 4.57
N PHE A 153 0.10 21.10 5.25
CA PHE A 153 -0.29 21.32 6.63
C PHE A 153 0.86 21.00 7.60
N PHE A 154 1.36 19.77 7.56
CA PHE A 154 2.36 19.29 8.51
C PHE A 154 3.78 19.69 8.12
N GLY A 155 4.06 19.99 6.85
CA GLY A 155 5.41 20.37 6.40
C GLY A 155 6.04 21.51 7.18
N PRO A 156 5.36 22.64 7.42
CA PRO A 156 5.87 23.69 8.30
C PRO A 156 5.63 23.44 9.79
N TYR A 157 4.50 22.80 10.15
CA TYR A 157 4.06 22.66 11.54
C TYR A 157 4.90 21.63 12.31
N GLU A 158 5.03 20.43 11.78
CA GLU A 158 5.62 19.29 12.48
C GLU A 158 7.13 19.52 12.77
N PRO A 159 7.99 19.88 11.78
CA PRO A 159 9.39 20.14 12.05
C PRO A 159 9.62 21.30 13.02
N LEU A 160 8.82 22.36 12.96
CA LEU A 160 8.92 23.46 13.89
C LEU A 160 8.54 23.04 15.32
N THR A 161 7.48 22.23 15.44
CA THR A 161 7.08 21.69 16.75
C THR A 161 8.19 20.83 17.36
N TYR A 162 8.82 19.94 16.58
CA TYR A 162 9.93 19.11 17.07
C TYR A 162 11.21 19.92 17.34
N TYR A 163 11.43 21.02 16.63
CA TYR A 163 12.52 21.94 16.93
C TYR A 163 12.34 22.62 18.29
N LEU A 164 11.09 22.97 18.67
CA LEU A 164 10.76 23.68 19.91
C LEU A 164 10.40 22.73 21.07
N ALA A 165 9.85 21.56 20.78
CA ALA A 165 9.46 20.53 21.73
C ALA A 165 9.80 19.14 21.14
N PRO A 166 11.06 18.70 21.23
CA PRO A 166 11.51 17.45 20.66
C PRO A 166 10.94 16.24 21.40
N ARG A 167 11.06 15.08 20.77
CA ARG A 167 10.84 13.80 21.43
C ARG A 167 11.70 13.71 22.70
N PRO A 168 11.15 13.31 23.85
CA PRO A 168 11.93 13.16 25.09
C PRO A 168 13.22 12.36 24.88
N GLY A 169 14.33 12.89 25.35
CA GLY A 169 15.62 12.25 25.25
C GLY A 169 16.33 12.33 23.89
N ALA A 170 15.74 12.95 22.87
CA ALA A 170 16.34 12.99 21.53
C ALA A 170 17.46 14.03 21.41
N TYR A 171 17.17 15.30 21.67
CA TYR A 171 18.09 16.44 21.61
C TYR A 171 17.51 17.62 22.40
N GLU A 172 18.32 18.66 22.65
CA GLU A 172 17.88 19.87 23.34
C GLU A 172 17.06 20.79 22.42
N ALA A 173 15.93 21.28 22.91
CA ALA A 173 15.04 22.18 22.17
C ALA A 173 15.77 23.44 21.71
N GLY A 174 15.59 23.87 20.47
CA GLY A 174 16.19 25.07 19.89
C GLY A 174 17.67 24.95 19.60
N SER A 175 18.33 23.82 19.86
CA SER A 175 19.77 23.61 19.61
C SER A 175 20.12 23.53 18.12
N GLU A 176 21.42 23.52 17.80
CA GLU A 176 21.87 23.26 16.42
C GLU A 176 21.50 21.84 15.95
N GLU A 177 21.59 20.86 16.84
CA GLU A 177 21.22 19.46 16.59
C GLU A 177 19.73 19.33 16.33
N ALA A 178 18.89 20.12 17.00
CA ALA A 178 17.46 20.14 16.80
C ALA A 178 17.05 20.50 15.36
N VAL A 179 17.89 21.21 14.59
CA VAL A 179 17.56 21.60 13.20
C VAL A 179 17.40 20.38 12.30
N THR A 180 18.40 19.50 12.28
CA THR A 180 18.39 18.30 11.45
C THR A 180 17.59 17.18 12.12
N GLY A 181 17.65 17.08 13.45
CA GLY A 181 16.89 16.11 14.24
C GLY A 181 15.37 16.25 14.09
N ALA A 182 14.84 17.48 14.11
CA ALA A 182 13.42 17.76 13.92
C ALA A 182 12.92 17.34 12.52
N LEU A 183 13.70 17.60 11.49
CA LEU A 183 13.40 17.19 10.12
C LEU A 183 13.54 15.67 9.94
N ALA A 184 14.52 15.05 10.62
CA ALA A 184 14.69 13.61 10.64
C ALA A 184 13.51 12.89 11.33
N GLN A 185 13.02 13.44 12.45
CA GLN A 185 11.83 12.92 13.13
C GLN A 185 10.58 13.01 12.25
N ALA A 186 10.39 14.13 11.54
CA ALA A 186 9.31 14.25 10.55
C ALA A 186 9.50 13.27 9.38
N ALA A 187 10.73 13.09 8.89
CA ALA A 187 11.05 12.09 7.86
C ALA A 187 10.74 10.65 8.30
N LEU A 188 10.89 10.32 9.60
CA LEU A 188 10.50 9.02 10.15
C LEU A 188 8.99 8.76 9.97
N HIS A 189 8.17 9.76 10.29
CA HIS A 189 6.71 9.63 10.22
C HIS A 189 6.17 9.58 8.79
N TRP A 190 6.78 10.32 7.87
CA TRP A 190 6.28 10.50 6.50
C TRP A 190 7.09 9.73 5.44
N GLY A 191 8.20 9.14 5.83
CA GLY A 191 9.14 8.45 4.96
C GLY A 191 8.81 6.98 4.73
N VAL A 192 9.84 6.15 4.71
CA VAL A 192 9.77 4.73 4.31
C VAL A 192 8.74 3.92 5.10
N ASN A 193 8.56 4.20 6.40
CA ASN A 193 7.63 3.47 7.26
C ASN A 193 6.17 3.67 6.81
N ALA A 194 5.78 4.92 6.51
CA ALA A 194 4.46 5.24 5.97
C ALA A 194 4.19 4.50 4.65
N TRP A 195 5.16 4.56 3.74
CA TRP A 195 5.02 3.97 2.41
C TRP A 195 5.06 2.45 2.43
N ALA A 196 5.69 1.82 3.43
CA ALA A 196 5.63 0.37 3.62
C ALA A 196 4.21 -0.10 3.98
N ILE A 197 3.48 0.65 4.81
CA ILE A 197 2.08 0.36 5.16
C ILE A 197 1.18 0.40 3.91
N TYR A 198 1.41 1.33 2.99
CA TYR A 198 0.68 1.37 1.73
C TYR A 198 1.13 0.29 0.75
N ALA A 199 2.44 0.06 0.68
CA ALA A 199 3.04 -0.85 -0.27
C ALA A 199 2.61 -2.31 -0.05
N ILE A 200 2.38 -2.75 1.20
CA ILE A 200 1.90 -4.12 1.46
C ILE A 200 0.51 -4.34 0.86
N VAL A 201 -0.39 -3.36 0.96
CA VAL A 201 -1.73 -3.46 0.35
C VAL A 201 -1.62 -3.47 -1.17
N GLY A 202 -0.85 -2.54 -1.74
CA GLY A 202 -0.69 -2.45 -3.19
C GLY A 202 -0.01 -3.68 -3.79
N LEU A 203 1.01 -4.23 -3.12
CA LEU A 203 1.65 -5.48 -3.52
C LEU A 203 0.65 -6.64 -3.50
N SER A 204 -0.12 -6.76 -2.42
CA SER A 204 -1.08 -7.84 -2.24
C SER A 204 -2.23 -7.75 -3.25
N VAL A 205 -2.80 -6.56 -3.45
CA VAL A 205 -3.83 -6.30 -4.47
C VAL A 205 -3.29 -6.59 -5.87
N GLY A 206 -2.09 -6.06 -6.20
CA GLY A 206 -1.47 -6.26 -7.51
C GLY A 206 -1.20 -7.74 -7.80
N TYR A 207 -0.64 -8.47 -6.83
CA TYR A 207 -0.40 -9.90 -6.97
C TYR A 207 -1.70 -10.70 -7.14
N VAL A 208 -2.67 -10.46 -6.25
CA VAL A 208 -3.94 -11.22 -6.26
C VAL A 208 -4.76 -10.92 -7.52
N SER A 209 -4.80 -9.66 -7.98
CA SER A 209 -5.63 -9.26 -9.12
C SER A 209 -4.96 -9.56 -10.45
N TYR A 210 -3.71 -9.16 -10.64
CA TYR A 210 -3.07 -9.25 -11.95
C TYR A 210 -2.38 -10.60 -12.20
N ARG A 211 -1.95 -11.26 -11.12
CA ARG A 211 -1.28 -12.55 -11.26
C ARG A 211 -2.20 -13.73 -10.97
N ARG A 212 -3.18 -13.59 -10.05
CA ARG A 212 -4.11 -14.67 -9.66
C ARG A 212 -5.51 -14.50 -10.27
N GLY A 213 -5.82 -13.37 -10.91
CA GLY A 213 -7.13 -13.12 -11.54
C GLY A 213 -8.29 -12.96 -10.56
N ARG A 214 -8.00 -12.70 -9.28
CA ARG A 214 -9.05 -12.48 -8.26
C ARG A 214 -9.47 -11.02 -8.21
N VAL A 215 -10.67 -10.76 -7.72
CA VAL A 215 -11.17 -9.39 -7.50
C VAL A 215 -10.32 -8.63 -6.48
N PRO A 216 -10.11 -7.31 -6.64
CA PRO A 216 -9.29 -6.49 -5.77
C PRO A 216 -10.00 -6.14 -4.45
N LEU A 217 -10.44 -7.17 -3.70
CA LEU A 217 -11.04 -7.06 -2.38
C LEU A 217 -10.02 -7.42 -1.30
N MET A 218 -10.08 -6.74 -0.14
CA MET A 218 -9.20 -7.06 0.97
C MET A 218 -9.43 -8.49 1.49
N SER A 219 -10.69 -8.92 1.48
CA SER A 219 -11.07 -10.30 1.81
C SER A 219 -10.50 -11.34 0.84
N SER A 220 -10.39 -11.03 -0.45
CA SER A 220 -9.82 -11.92 -1.47
C SER A 220 -8.32 -12.20 -1.24
N ILE A 221 -7.59 -11.22 -0.70
CA ILE A 221 -6.18 -11.34 -0.38
C ILE A 221 -5.95 -12.31 0.79
N ILE A 222 -6.80 -12.23 1.82
CA ILE A 222 -6.66 -13.01 3.06
C ILE A 222 -7.29 -14.40 2.94
N ALA A 223 -8.12 -14.59 1.94
CA ALA A 223 -8.85 -15.83 1.70
C ALA A 223 -8.02 -17.13 1.80
N PRO A 224 -6.76 -17.19 1.30
CA PRO A 224 -5.94 -18.40 1.38
C PRO A 224 -5.61 -18.87 2.80
N LEU A 225 -5.78 -18.02 3.81
CA LEU A 225 -5.59 -18.40 5.22
C LEU A 225 -6.74 -19.25 5.76
N PHE A 226 -7.93 -19.14 5.15
CA PHE A 226 -9.16 -19.76 5.65
C PHE A 226 -9.65 -20.96 4.81
N GLY A 227 -8.89 -21.37 3.78
CA GLY A 227 -9.20 -22.56 2.95
C GLY A 227 -9.24 -22.28 1.45
N ASP A 228 -9.38 -23.37 0.65
CA ASP A 228 -9.21 -23.33 -0.80
C ASP A 228 -10.41 -22.71 -1.58
N SER A 229 -11.47 -22.33 -0.90
CA SER A 229 -12.65 -21.71 -1.53
C SER A 229 -13.12 -20.48 -0.76
N PRO A 230 -12.45 -19.33 -0.92
CA PRO A 230 -12.93 -18.10 -0.29
C PRO A 230 -14.24 -17.67 -0.93
N ARG A 231 -15.34 -17.84 -0.19
CA ARG A 231 -16.62 -17.28 -0.57
C ARG A 231 -16.60 -15.79 -0.23
N SER A 232 -16.63 -14.94 -1.24
CA SER A 232 -16.79 -13.48 -1.07
C SER A 232 -18.06 -13.11 -0.28
N ASP A 233 -18.99 -14.07 -0.11
CA ASP A 233 -20.25 -13.92 0.61
C ASP A 233 -20.18 -14.33 2.08
N SER A 234 -19.03 -14.79 2.57
CA SER A 234 -18.87 -15.18 3.97
C SER A 234 -18.94 -13.96 4.91
N VAL A 235 -19.38 -14.19 6.15
CA VAL A 235 -19.43 -13.13 7.17
C VAL A 235 -18.03 -12.54 7.42
N GLY A 236 -16.99 -13.41 7.44
CA GLY A 236 -15.61 -12.98 7.60
C GLY A 236 -15.12 -12.09 6.47
N ALA A 237 -15.44 -12.43 5.21
CA ALA A 237 -15.09 -11.60 4.06
C ALA A 237 -15.75 -10.21 4.14
N ARG A 238 -17.05 -10.17 4.42
CA ARG A 238 -17.78 -8.90 4.60
C ARG A 238 -17.26 -8.06 5.75
N LEU A 239 -16.83 -8.70 6.84
CA LEU A 239 -16.21 -7.99 7.97
C LEU A 239 -14.90 -7.32 7.54
N ILE A 240 -14.02 -8.04 6.85
CA ILE A 240 -12.73 -7.53 6.37
C ILE A 240 -12.92 -6.35 5.41
N ASP A 241 -13.80 -6.51 4.40
CA ASP A 241 -14.07 -5.45 3.43
C ASP A 241 -14.79 -4.26 4.08
N GLY A 242 -15.68 -4.51 5.04
CA GLY A 242 -16.34 -3.48 5.85
C GLY A 242 -15.35 -2.68 6.71
N LEU A 243 -14.39 -3.33 7.35
CA LEU A 243 -13.32 -2.67 8.10
C LEU A 243 -12.44 -1.80 7.20
N ALA A 244 -12.14 -2.26 5.98
CA ALA A 244 -11.41 -1.46 4.99
C ALA A 244 -12.17 -0.20 4.58
N ILE A 245 -13.50 -0.29 4.40
CA ILE A 245 -14.35 0.86 4.11
C ILE A 245 -14.35 1.85 5.28
N ILE A 246 -14.53 1.37 6.52
CA ILE A 246 -14.50 2.22 7.72
C ILE A 246 -13.17 2.92 7.86
N ALA A 247 -12.05 2.19 7.79
CA ALA A 247 -10.71 2.77 7.85
C ALA A 247 -10.53 3.86 6.79
N THR A 248 -10.86 3.58 5.53
CA THR A 248 -10.74 4.54 4.42
C THR A 248 -11.62 5.78 4.65
N LEU A 249 -12.86 5.62 5.12
CA LEU A 249 -13.76 6.75 5.37
C LEU A 249 -13.20 7.68 6.45
N PHE A 250 -12.80 7.14 7.60
CA PHE A 250 -12.29 7.95 8.70
C PHE A 250 -10.94 8.59 8.38
N GLY A 251 -10.00 7.83 7.79
CA GLY A 251 -8.71 8.36 7.40
C GLY A 251 -8.80 9.47 6.35
N THR A 252 -9.63 9.29 5.32
CA THR A 252 -9.83 10.32 4.29
C THR A 252 -10.60 11.51 4.83
N ALA A 253 -11.66 11.31 5.62
CA ALA A 253 -12.43 12.37 6.24
C ALA A 253 -11.56 13.29 7.10
N ALA A 254 -10.59 12.73 7.83
CA ALA A 254 -9.63 13.51 8.59
C ALA A 254 -8.79 14.43 7.71
N SER A 255 -8.26 13.93 6.59
CA SER A 255 -7.52 14.77 5.66
C SER A 255 -8.38 15.86 5.03
N LEU A 256 -9.66 15.57 4.78
CA LEU A 256 -10.62 16.58 4.31
C LEU A 256 -10.88 17.62 5.39
N GLY A 257 -11.00 17.23 6.67
CA GLY A 257 -11.11 18.13 7.80
C GLY A 257 -9.92 19.07 7.94
N ILE A 258 -8.71 18.50 7.92
CA ILE A 258 -7.45 19.27 7.95
C ILE A 258 -7.38 20.24 6.76
N GLY A 259 -7.70 19.76 5.54
CA GLY A 259 -7.71 20.61 4.34
C GLY A 259 -8.72 21.76 4.43
N ALA A 260 -9.91 21.50 4.97
CA ALA A 260 -10.92 22.53 5.15
C ALA A 260 -10.52 23.58 6.19
N LEU A 261 -9.89 23.17 7.31
CA LEU A 261 -9.30 24.09 8.28
C LEU A 261 -8.26 24.99 7.65
N GLN A 262 -7.32 24.42 6.90
CA GLN A 262 -6.24 25.14 6.25
C GLN A 262 -6.75 26.09 5.16
N ILE A 263 -7.68 25.64 4.31
CA ILE A 263 -8.34 26.51 3.33
C ILE A 263 -9.10 27.64 4.03
N GLY A 264 -9.82 27.32 5.11
CA GLY A 264 -10.60 28.29 5.88
C GLY A 264 -9.72 29.44 6.40
N ARG A 265 -8.62 29.08 7.04
CA ARG A 265 -7.65 30.09 7.51
C ARG A 265 -7.02 30.89 6.38
N GLY A 266 -6.69 30.24 5.26
CA GLY A 266 -6.21 30.92 4.06
C GLY A 266 -7.20 31.93 3.51
N VAL A 267 -8.50 31.57 3.43
CA VAL A 267 -9.56 32.46 2.98
C VAL A 267 -9.72 33.65 3.93
N GLU A 268 -9.72 33.43 5.25
CA GLU A 268 -9.80 34.50 6.26
C GLU A 268 -8.64 35.49 6.12
N ILE A 269 -7.41 34.98 5.96
CA ILE A 269 -6.20 35.83 5.82
C ILE A 269 -6.24 36.62 4.51
N VAL A 270 -6.56 35.96 3.39
CA VAL A 270 -6.54 36.61 2.07
C VAL A 270 -7.69 37.60 1.87
N SER A 271 -8.88 37.26 2.39
CA SER A 271 -10.07 38.12 2.21
C SER A 271 -10.26 39.18 3.30
N GLY A 272 -9.60 39.01 4.45
CA GLY A 272 -9.86 39.80 5.66
C GLY A 272 -11.21 39.54 6.33
N TRP A 273 -11.97 38.53 5.84
CA TRP A 273 -13.25 38.13 6.43
C TRP A 273 -13.07 36.93 7.34
N SER A 274 -13.59 37.01 8.56
CA SER A 274 -13.54 35.91 9.53
C SER A 274 -14.91 35.63 10.11
N ALA A 275 -15.14 34.37 10.48
CA ALA A 275 -16.32 33.93 11.17
C ALA A 275 -15.91 33.14 12.43
N PRO A 276 -16.79 33.12 13.47
CA PRO A 276 -16.48 32.46 14.74
C PRO A 276 -16.21 30.94 14.58
N GLY A 277 -15.22 30.44 15.29
CA GLY A 277 -14.91 29.02 15.38
C GLY A 277 -14.61 28.39 14.00
N ASN A 278 -15.08 27.18 13.77
CA ASN A 278 -14.83 26.41 12.54
C ASN A 278 -15.88 26.66 11.44
N THR A 279 -16.67 27.74 11.50
CA THR A 279 -17.80 28.00 10.57
C THR A 279 -17.33 28.08 9.11
N VAL A 280 -16.20 28.74 8.85
CA VAL A 280 -15.65 28.84 7.48
C VAL A 280 -15.24 27.47 6.97
N ALA A 281 -14.54 26.68 7.78
CA ALA A 281 -14.12 25.31 7.41
C ALA A 281 -15.31 24.39 7.13
N LEU A 282 -16.39 24.48 7.94
CA LEU A 282 -17.64 23.74 7.69
C LEU A 282 -18.28 24.14 6.35
N GLY A 283 -18.34 25.44 6.06
CA GLY A 283 -18.82 25.94 4.77
C GLY A 283 -17.99 25.42 3.59
N ILE A 284 -16.68 25.36 3.74
CA ILE A 284 -15.76 24.83 2.74
C ILE A 284 -16.00 23.33 2.51
N ILE A 285 -16.20 22.53 3.57
CA ILE A 285 -16.55 21.10 3.42
C ILE A 285 -17.81 20.96 2.55
N VAL A 286 -18.85 21.74 2.81
CA VAL A 286 -20.10 21.67 2.04
C VAL A 286 -19.84 22.01 0.56
N VAL A 287 -19.16 23.12 0.27
CA VAL A 287 -18.88 23.56 -1.11
C VAL A 287 -18.02 22.53 -1.86
N LEU A 288 -16.97 22.04 -1.25
CA LEU A 288 -16.07 21.08 -1.87
C LEU A 288 -16.69 19.69 -2.00
N THR A 289 -17.58 19.30 -1.09
CA THR A 289 -18.37 18.06 -1.21
C THR A 289 -19.32 18.14 -2.41
N ILE A 290 -19.98 19.29 -2.65
CA ILE A 290 -20.77 19.49 -3.87
C ILE A 290 -19.88 19.33 -5.10
N GLY A 291 -18.67 19.91 -5.10
CA GLY A 291 -17.68 19.73 -6.18
C GLY A 291 -17.31 18.27 -6.40
N THR A 292 -17.09 17.51 -5.32
CA THR A 292 -16.82 16.05 -5.36
C THR A 292 -17.99 15.27 -5.95
N ILE A 293 -19.23 15.58 -5.55
CA ILE A 293 -20.44 14.92 -6.08
C ILE A 293 -20.59 15.22 -7.57
N VAL A 294 -20.42 16.46 -7.99
CA VAL A 294 -20.46 16.85 -9.41
C VAL A 294 -19.39 16.08 -10.20
N SER A 295 -18.19 15.95 -9.67
CA SER A 295 -17.10 15.16 -10.25
C SER A 295 -17.51 13.69 -10.41
N ALA A 296 -17.97 13.05 -9.35
CA ALA A 296 -18.36 11.65 -9.34
C ALA A 296 -19.54 11.31 -10.28
N VAL A 297 -20.53 12.22 -10.37
CA VAL A 297 -21.72 12.03 -11.22
C VAL A 297 -21.46 12.33 -12.69
N SER A 298 -20.67 13.36 -12.99
CA SER A 298 -20.40 13.78 -14.38
C SER A 298 -19.62 12.75 -15.18
N GLY A 299 -18.83 11.91 -14.53
CA GLY A 299 -18.01 10.90 -15.18
C GLY A 299 -16.90 11.48 -16.07
N VAL A 300 -16.51 12.74 -15.83
CA VAL A 300 -15.50 13.46 -16.61
C VAL A 300 -14.08 13.03 -16.20
N ALA A 301 -13.75 11.76 -16.42
CA ALA A 301 -12.42 11.21 -16.10
C ALA A 301 -11.26 12.02 -16.73
N ARG A 302 -11.48 12.64 -17.90
CA ARG A 302 -10.49 13.53 -18.52
C ARG A 302 -10.30 14.84 -17.76
N GLY A 303 -11.38 15.45 -17.26
CA GLY A 303 -11.32 16.70 -16.49
C GLY A 303 -10.58 16.53 -15.17
N ILE A 304 -10.89 15.46 -14.43
CA ILE A 304 -10.23 15.14 -13.16
C ILE A 304 -8.73 14.90 -13.37
N ARG A 305 -8.37 14.13 -14.40
CA ARG A 305 -6.97 13.86 -14.75
C ARG A 305 -6.19 15.13 -15.10
N TRP A 306 -6.82 16.02 -15.85
CA TRP A 306 -6.22 17.30 -16.21
C TRP A 306 -6.03 18.20 -14.98
N LEU A 307 -7.06 18.28 -14.12
CA LEU A 307 -7.03 19.03 -12.87
C LEU A 307 -5.96 18.51 -11.90
N SER A 308 -5.84 17.19 -11.77
CA SER A 308 -4.76 16.54 -10.98
C SER A 308 -3.37 16.86 -11.52
N ASN A 309 -3.18 16.85 -12.85
CA ASN A 309 -1.89 17.17 -13.45
C ASN A 309 -1.49 18.63 -13.22
N ILE A 310 -2.44 19.57 -13.33
CA ILE A 310 -2.20 20.99 -13.00
C ILE A 310 -1.85 21.11 -11.52
N ASN A 311 -2.58 20.44 -10.65
CA ASN A 311 -2.34 20.49 -9.21
C ASN A 311 -0.94 20.01 -8.83
N MET A 312 -0.46 18.96 -9.48
CA MET A 312 0.92 18.48 -9.30
C MET A 312 1.95 19.53 -9.75
N LEU A 313 1.70 20.24 -10.86
CA LEU A 313 2.59 21.34 -11.30
C LEU A 313 2.55 22.51 -10.33
N LEU A 314 1.39 22.85 -9.78
CA LEU A 314 1.27 23.88 -8.75
C LEU A 314 2.01 23.49 -7.46
N ALA A 315 1.92 22.26 -7.03
CA ALA A 315 2.64 21.75 -5.86
C ALA A 315 4.16 21.78 -6.05
N LEU A 316 4.63 21.38 -7.24
CA LEU A 316 6.04 21.49 -7.60
C LEU A 316 6.49 22.97 -7.66
N GLY A 317 5.64 23.85 -8.23
CA GLY A 317 5.86 25.29 -8.26
C GLY A 317 5.95 25.90 -6.85
N LEU A 318 5.10 25.44 -5.92
CA LEU A 318 5.15 25.85 -4.52
C LEU A 318 6.44 25.41 -3.84
N ALA A 319 6.87 24.17 -4.01
CA ALA A 319 8.14 23.68 -3.47
C ALA A 319 9.33 24.48 -4.04
N LEU A 320 9.31 24.76 -5.34
CA LEU A 320 10.33 25.58 -5.99
C LEU A 320 10.30 27.02 -5.48
N PHE A 321 9.11 27.60 -5.25
CA PHE A 321 8.97 28.93 -4.65
C PHE A 321 9.65 28.98 -3.26
N PHE A 322 9.32 28.06 -2.36
CA PHE A 322 9.95 27.98 -1.04
C PHE A 322 11.47 27.78 -1.13
N PHE A 323 11.93 26.98 -2.08
CA PHE A 323 13.35 26.72 -2.27
C PHE A 323 14.12 27.95 -2.77
N VAL A 324 13.58 28.66 -3.78
CA VAL A 324 14.27 29.80 -4.42
C VAL A 324 14.15 31.08 -3.62
N VAL A 325 12.96 31.37 -3.08
CA VAL A 325 12.68 32.61 -2.33
C VAL A 325 13.07 32.47 -0.85
N GLY A 326 13.08 31.26 -0.35
CA GLY A 326 13.52 30.94 1.01
C GLY A 326 15.06 30.90 1.17
N PRO A 327 15.56 30.35 2.25
CA PRO A 327 16.98 30.30 2.57
C PRO A 327 17.74 29.19 1.84
N THR A 328 17.82 29.23 0.52
CA THR A 328 18.36 28.17 -0.36
C THR A 328 19.68 27.58 0.13
N ALA A 329 20.65 28.44 0.49
CA ALA A 329 21.97 28.00 0.97
C ALA A 329 21.87 27.19 2.28
N PHE A 330 21.03 27.65 3.21
CA PHE A 330 20.76 26.92 4.45
C PHE A 330 20.12 25.58 4.17
N LEU A 331 19.07 25.51 3.31
CA LEU A 331 18.39 24.31 2.94
C LEU A 331 19.34 23.27 2.33
N LEU A 332 20.20 23.68 1.39
CA LEU A 332 21.19 22.78 0.80
C LEU A 332 22.21 22.26 1.82
N ASN A 333 22.64 23.11 2.75
CA ASN A 333 23.61 22.72 3.77
C ASN A 333 23.07 21.73 4.79
N ILE A 334 21.76 21.75 5.11
CA ILE A 334 21.19 20.83 6.10
C ILE A 334 20.82 19.48 5.51
N VAL A 335 20.61 19.34 4.18
CA VAL A 335 20.17 18.08 3.54
C VAL A 335 21.03 16.87 3.95
N PRO A 336 22.38 16.90 3.88
CA PRO A 336 23.20 15.76 4.28
C PRO A 336 22.98 15.38 5.75
N GLY A 337 22.89 16.38 6.66
CA GLY A 337 22.61 16.16 8.07
C GLY A 337 21.25 15.51 8.30
N VAL A 338 20.20 16.02 7.67
CA VAL A 338 18.84 15.43 7.75
C VAL A 338 18.83 13.97 7.33
N LEU A 339 19.49 13.61 6.23
CA LEU A 339 19.57 12.24 5.76
C LEU A 339 20.34 11.32 6.71
N MET A 340 21.45 11.82 7.26
CA MET A 340 22.24 11.06 8.22
C MET A 340 21.50 10.88 9.54
N ASP A 341 20.86 11.91 10.05
CA ASP A 341 20.09 11.85 11.29
C ASP A 341 18.85 10.98 11.10
N TYR A 342 18.18 11.01 9.93
CA TYR A 342 17.06 10.12 9.64
C TYR A 342 17.45 8.65 9.76
N VAL A 343 18.62 8.27 9.22
CA VAL A 343 19.09 6.88 9.28
C VAL A 343 19.61 6.51 10.67
N SER A 344 20.39 7.38 11.30
CA SER A 344 21.06 7.10 12.57
C SER A 344 20.12 7.14 13.78
N SER A 345 19.10 8.03 13.78
CA SER A 345 18.12 8.14 14.86
C SER A 345 16.93 7.19 14.73
N ALA A 346 16.72 6.59 13.55
CA ALA A 346 15.56 5.71 13.31
C ALA A 346 15.47 4.54 14.29
N PRO A 347 16.54 3.79 14.64
CA PRO A 347 16.45 2.71 15.61
C PRO A 347 15.98 3.17 16.98
N ASP A 348 16.49 4.31 17.47
CA ASP A 348 16.13 4.90 18.75
C ASP A 348 14.68 5.42 18.75
N ALA A 349 14.30 6.15 17.69
CA ALA A 349 12.96 6.70 17.57
C ALA A 349 11.86 5.62 17.38
N LEU A 350 12.18 4.53 16.67
CA LEU A 350 11.28 3.38 16.52
C LEU A 350 11.27 2.47 17.75
N GLY A 351 12.35 2.48 18.54
CA GLY A 351 12.46 1.75 19.80
C GLY A 351 11.79 2.44 20.99
N ALA A 352 11.43 3.72 20.86
CA ALA A 352 10.80 4.49 21.92
C ALA A 352 9.50 3.83 22.41
N SER A 353 9.35 3.75 23.73
CA SER A 353 8.28 2.99 24.39
C SER A 353 7.47 3.85 25.34
N MET A 354 6.18 3.60 25.43
CA MET A 354 5.30 4.22 26.43
C MET A 354 5.71 3.93 27.88
N ALA A 355 6.58 2.95 28.11
CA ALA A 355 7.13 2.64 29.44
C ALA A 355 8.21 3.63 29.90
N GLU A 356 8.66 4.54 29.04
CA GLU A 356 9.71 5.52 29.35
C GLU A 356 9.22 6.77 30.10
N GLY A 357 7.92 6.86 30.37
CA GLY A 357 7.32 7.92 31.17
C GLY A 357 6.17 8.65 30.47
N GLU A 358 5.51 9.56 31.21
CA GLU A 358 4.31 10.28 30.74
C GLU A 358 4.60 11.14 29.52
N ASP A 359 5.72 11.89 29.50
CA ASP A 359 6.09 12.75 28.39
C ASP A 359 6.29 11.95 27.08
N MET A 360 6.94 10.78 27.18
CA MET A 360 7.10 9.89 26.02
C MET A 360 5.75 9.31 25.57
N GLN A 361 4.89 8.95 26.50
CA GLN A 361 3.55 8.45 26.21
C GLN A 361 2.73 9.54 25.46
N GLU A 362 2.79 10.80 25.91
CA GLU A 362 2.12 11.92 25.24
C GLU A 362 2.68 12.13 23.83
N PHE A 363 4.00 12.14 23.67
CA PHE A 363 4.64 12.28 22.36
C PHE A 363 4.25 11.15 21.40
N LEU A 364 4.36 9.90 21.84
CA LEU A 364 4.03 8.73 20.99
C LEU A 364 2.55 8.71 20.61
N SER A 365 1.65 9.07 21.53
CA SER A 365 0.22 9.13 21.29
C SER A 365 -0.14 10.23 20.28
N SER A 366 0.39 11.44 20.49
CA SER A 366 0.06 12.61 19.68
C SER A 366 0.70 12.60 18.30
N TRP A 367 1.81 11.87 18.11
CA TRP A 367 2.59 11.90 16.88
C TRP A 367 2.81 10.51 16.28
N THR A 368 3.67 9.70 16.86
CA THR A 368 4.14 8.47 16.21
C THR A 368 3.04 7.45 15.94
N ILE A 369 2.23 7.12 16.96
CA ILE A 369 1.15 6.13 16.83
C ILE A 369 0.00 6.71 16.02
N PHE A 370 -0.32 7.98 16.20
CA PHE A 370 -1.28 8.68 15.37
C PHE A 370 -0.94 8.59 13.88
N TYR A 371 0.33 8.86 13.50
CA TYR A 371 0.74 8.74 12.10
C TYR A 371 0.63 7.32 11.58
N TRP A 372 1.09 6.32 12.35
CA TRP A 372 0.95 4.92 11.91
C TRP A 372 -0.51 4.52 11.73
N ALA A 373 -1.40 4.95 12.62
CA ALA A 373 -2.83 4.72 12.50
C ALA A 373 -3.43 5.43 11.28
N TRP A 374 -3.02 6.66 11.02
CA TRP A 374 -3.47 7.41 9.85
C TRP A 374 -3.06 6.72 8.55
N TRP A 375 -1.81 6.28 8.44
CA TRP A 375 -1.34 5.52 7.29
C TRP A 375 -2.08 4.19 7.12
N VAL A 376 -2.34 3.47 8.20
CA VAL A 376 -3.17 2.26 8.17
C VAL A 376 -4.56 2.55 7.62
N SER A 377 -5.19 3.63 8.03
CA SER A 377 -6.53 3.99 7.54
C SER A 377 -6.56 4.39 6.06
N TRP A 378 -5.47 4.92 5.54
CA TRP A 378 -5.32 5.25 4.11
C TRP A 378 -4.89 4.07 3.24
N ALA A 379 -4.35 3.03 3.85
CA ALA A 379 -3.73 1.92 3.13
C ALA A 379 -4.63 1.23 2.10
N PRO A 380 -5.94 0.97 2.34
CA PRO A 380 -6.79 0.37 1.32
C PRO A 380 -6.90 1.22 0.06
N PHE A 381 -7.06 2.53 0.21
CA PHE A 381 -7.22 3.47 -0.89
C PHE A 381 -5.91 3.66 -1.68
N VAL A 382 -4.82 4.02 -1.00
CA VAL A 382 -3.51 4.27 -1.62
C VAL A 382 -2.94 2.98 -2.20
N GLY A 383 -3.11 1.85 -1.51
CA GLY A 383 -2.64 0.55 -1.99
C GLY A 383 -3.28 0.12 -3.31
N VAL A 384 -4.60 0.27 -3.44
CA VAL A 384 -5.30 -0.03 -4.71
C VAL A 384 -4.78 0.86 -5.84
N PHE A 385 -4.52 2.15 -5.57
CA PHE A 385 -3.91 3.05 -6.56
C PHE A 385 -2.52 2.57 -6.98
N MET A 386 -1.65 2.24 -6.00
CA MET A 386 -0.29 1.76 -6.26
C MET A 386 -0.29 0.45 -7.06
N ALA A 387 -1.23 -0.46 -6.77
CA ALA A 387 -1.41 -1.68 -7.55
C ALA A 387 -1.72 -1.37 -9.02
N LYS A 388 -2.71 -0.48 -9.28
CA LYS A 388 -3.15 -0.11 -10.63
C LYS A 388 -2.03 0.43 -11.51
N ILE A 389 -1.13 1.23 -10.97
CA ILE A 389 -0.04 1.81 -11.75
C ILE A 389 1.15 0.87 -11.93
N SER A 390 1.16 -0.27 -11.24
CA SER A 390 2.33 -1.16 -11.15
C SER A 390 2.16 -2.50 -11.88
N LYS A 391 1.10 -2.67 -12.67
CA LYS A 391 0.87 -3.88 -13.47
C LYS A 391 2.10 -4.18 -14.37
N GLY A 392 2.53 -5.46 -14.39
CA GLY A 392 3.67 -5.93 -15.17
C GLY A 392 5.06 -5.67 -14.56
N ARG A 393 5.15 -5.00 -13.40
CA ARG A 393 6.42 -4.81 -12.69
C ARG A 393 6.75 -6.00 -11.81
N THR A 394 8.04 -6.26 -11.59
CA THR A 394 8.45 -7.27 -10.61
C THR A 394 8.22 -6.76 -9.18
N ILE A 395 8.06 -7.69 -8.23
CA ILE A 395 7.94 -7.36 -6.79
C ILE A 395 9.10 -6.47 -6.33
N ARG A 396 10.34 -6.78 -6.76
CA ARG A 396 11.52 -5.95 -6.43
C ARG A 396 11.37 -4.51 -6.93
N GLN A 397 11.00 -4.34 -8.20
CA GLN A 397 10.80 -3.01 -8.78
C GLN A 397 9.68 -2.26 -8.05
N TYR A 398 8.58 -2.95 -7.79
CA TYR A 398 7.44 -2.38 -7.06
C TYR A 398 7.85 -1.91 -5.67
N VAL A 399 8.42 -2.80 -4.86
CA VAL A 399 8.77 -2.49 -3.46
C VAL A 399 9.76 -1.33 -3.38
N LEU A 400 10.86 -1.40 -4.14
CA LEU A 400 11.87 -0.34 -4.08
C LEU A 400 11.32 1.02 -4.55
N GLY A 401 10.54 1.02 -5.63
CA GLY A 401 9.91 2.25 -6.10
C GLY A 401 8.85 2.79 -5.14
N ALA A 402 7.99 1.92 -4.62
CA ALA A 402 6.91 2.29 -3.71
C ALA A 402 7.40 2.82 -2.35
N LEU A 403 8.52 2.29 -1.84
CA LEU A 403 9.09 2.74 -0.58
C LEU A 403 9.90 4.02 -0.73
N PHE A 404 10.77 4.09 -1.74
CA PHE A 404 11.82 5.12 -1.77
C PHE A 404 11.46 6.35 -2.60
N ILE A 405 10.70 6.21 -3.70
CA ILE A 405 10.38 7.37 -4.55
C ILE A 405 9.50 8.39 -3.81
N PRO A 406 8.31 8.02 -3.28
CA PRO A 406 7.48 9.00 -2.61
C PRO A 406 8.05 9.43 -1.25
N ALA A 407 8.77 8.56 -0.52
CA ALA A 407 9.45 8.93 0.70
C ALA A 407 10.49 10.04 0.45
N ALA A 408 11.33 9.90 -0.59
CA ALA A 408 12.31 10.94 -0.95
C ALA A 408 11.64 12.27 -1.30
N VAL A 409 10.51 12.23 -1.98
CA VAL A 409 9.74 13.44 -2.33
C VAL A 409 9.25 14.16 -1.09
N ILE A 410 8.65 13.42 -0.16
CA ILE A 410 8.12 14.01 1.07
C ILE A 410 9.23 14.53 1.97
N VAL A 411 10.28 13.75 2.17
CA VAL A 411 11.45 14.20 2.95
C VAL A 411 12.04 15.48 2.35
N GLY A 412 12.15 15.56 1.02
CA GLY A 412 12.56 16.77 0.32
C GLY A 412 11.61 17.95 0.55
N ALA A 413 10.30 17.75 0.44
CA ALA A 413 9.30 18.77 0.68
C ALA A 413 9.30 19.27 2.14
N PHE A 414 9.40 18.36 3.11
CA PHE A 414 9.52 18.72 4.53
C PHE A 414 10.83 19.46 4.83
N THR A 415 11.94 19.06 4.21
CA THR A 415 13.21 19.78 4.35
C THR A 415 13.11 21.20 3.77
N ILE A 416 12.45 21.39 2.64
CA ILE A 416 12.28 22.71 2.02
C ILE A 416 11.32 23.58 2.85
N ILE A 417 10.11 23.12 3.13
CA ILE A 417 9.08 23.92 3.81
C ILE A 417 9.41 24.03 5.30
N GLY A 418 9.64 22.91 5.97
CA GLY A 418 9.95 22.85 7.40
C GLY A 418 11.31 23.48 7.73
N GLY A 419 12.33 23.26 6.90
CA GLY A 419 13.63 23.92 7.04
C GLY A 419 13.52 25.43 6.90
N THR A 420 12.71 25.95 5.97
CA THR A 420 12.39 27.38 5.86
C THR A 420 11.73 27.91 7.13
N THR A 421 10.79 27.15 7.68
CA THR A 421 10.08 27.51 8.91
C THR A 421 11.03 27.58 10.11
N ILE A 422 11.87 26.56 10.30
CA ILE A 422 12.90 26.56 11.36
C ILE A 422 13.86 27.72 11.17
N TRP A 423 14.28 28.00 9.93
CA TRP A 423 15.19 29.13 9.65
C TRP A 423 14.56 30.48 10.03
N LEU A 424 13.27 30.72 9.69
CA LEU A 424 12.56 31.93 10.09
C LEU A 424 12.47 32.05 11.62
N GLN A 425 12.18 30.97 12.32
CA GLN A 425 12.12 30.94 13.78
C GLN A 425 13.50 31.28 14.40
N ARG A 426 14.57 30.65 13.91
CA ARG A 426 15.93 30.87 14.42
C ARG A 426 16.46 32.28 14.19
N THR A 427 16.15 32.84 13.04
CA THR A 427 16.74 34.13 12.63
C THR A 427 15.90 35.34 13.02
N ARG A 428 14.58 35.17 13.11
CA ARG A 428 13.65 36.29 13.36
C ARG A 428 12.79 36.13 14.60
N GLY A 429 12.64 34.89 15.13
CA GLY A 429 11.74 34.60 16.23
C GLY A 429 10.26 34.86 15.88
N SER A 430 9.93 34.76 14.60
CA SER A 430 8.70 35.37 14.06
C SER A 430 7.52 34.41 13.95
N VAL A 431 7.72 33.12 14.18
CA VAL A 431 6.65 32.11 14.12
C VAL A 431 6.15 31.73 15.52
N ALA A 432 7.07 31.51 16.45
CA ALA A 432 6.80 31.30 17.88
C ALA A 432 7.48 32.41 18.67
N PRO A 433 6.80 33.51 19.04
CA PRO A 433 7.42 34.69 19.59
C PRO A 433 8.20 34.48 20.90
N ASP A 434 7.71 33.58 21.76
CA ASP A 434 8.38 33.26 23.03
C ASP A 434 9.50 32.20 22.89
N GLY A 435 9.72 31.69 21.67
CA GLY A 435 10.69 30.63 21.41
C GLY A 435 10.28 29.25 21.97
N THR A 436 9.02 29.07 22.35
CA THR A 436 8.50 27.82 22.87
C THR A 436 7.33 27.31 22.05
N ALA A 437 7.04 26.01 22.14
CA ALA A 437 5.89 25.40 21.45
C ALA A 437 4.54 25.97 21.89
N ALA A 438 4.45 26.51 23.13
CA ALA A 438 3.24 27.13 23.65
C ALA A 438 2.84 28.42 22.94
N SER A 439 3.79 29.11 22.30
CA SER A 439 3.55 30.34 21.54
C SER A 439 3.35 30.12 20.04
N LEU A 440 3.25 28.86 19.60
CA LEU A 440 2.93 28.53 18.20
C LEU A 440 1.52 28.98 17.84
N PRO A 441 1.31 29.54 16.64
CA PRO A 441 -0.02 29.73 16.10
C PRO A 441 -0.77 28.39 15.98
N ALA A 442 -2.08 28.46 15.79
CA ALA A 442 -2.84 27.23 15.52
C ALA A 442 -2.24 26.48 14.32
N PRO A 443 -2.20 25.12 14.33
CA PRO A 443 -1.52 24.33 13.31
C PRO A 443 -1.92 24.69 11.86
N ALA A 444 -3.20 25.02 11.62
CA ALA A 444 -3.70 25.42 10.32
C ALA A 444 -3.22 26.81 9.85
N GLU A 445 -2.68 27.62 10.76
CA GLU A 445 -2.19 28.98 10.46
C GLU A 445 -0.71 29.03 10.10
N ILE A 446 0.10 28.12 10.65
CA ILE A 446 1.56 28.18 10.55
C ILE A 446 2.03 28.29 9.11
N PHE A 447 1.45 27.53 8.19
CA PHE A 447 1.78 27.62 6.77
C PHE A 447 1.60 29.05 6.22
N TRP A 448 0.48 29.69 6.58
CA TRP A 448 0.17 31.04 6.10
C TRP A 448 1.06 32.10 6.73
N VAL A 449 1.36 31.97 8.02
CA VAL A 449 2.32 32.84 8.74
C VAL A 449 3.71 32.76 8.11
N VAL A 450 4.16 31.56 7.74
CA VAL A 450 5.44 31.36 7.06
C VAL A 450 5.41 31.94 5.65
N LEU A 451 4.34 31.69 4.90
CA LEU A 451 4.19 32.17 3.52
C LEU A 451 4.19 33.70 3.44
N ASP A 452 3.51 34.37 4.38
CA ASP A 452 3.42 35.84 4.44
C ASP A 452 4.80 36.51 4.68
N GLN A 453 5.72 35.82 5.34
CA GLN A 453 7.07 36.29 5.59
C GLN A 453 8.01 36.17 4.39
N LEU A 454 7.60 35.44 3.35
CA LEU A 454 8.39 35.27 2.15
C LEU A 454 8.02 36.32 1.09
N PRO A 455 9.02 36.93 0.40
CA PRO A 455 8.76 37.86 -0.69
C PRO A 455 7.82 37.27 -1.74
N GLY A 456 6.68 37.92 -2.01
CA GLY A 456 5.67 37.45 -2.95
C GLY A 456 4.67 36.43 -2.39
N GLY A 457 4.76 36.07 -1.10
CA GLY A 457 3.86 35.09 -0.46
C GLY A 457 2.38 35.43 -0.61
N GLY A 458 2.00 36.71 -0.49
CA GLY A 458 0.61 37.16 -0.68
C GLY A 458 0.06 36.88 -2.09
N LEU A 459 0.90 36.82 -3.15
CA LEU A 459 0.47 36.45 -4.49
C LEU A 459 0.30 34.93 -4.65
N VAL A 460 1.07 34.16 -3.88
CA VAL A 460 1.02 32.69 -3.89
C VAL A 460 -0.15 32.16 -3.06
N ALA A 461 -0.58 32.86 -2.02
CA ALA A 461 -1.64 32.41 -1.12
C ALA A 461 -2.97 32.02 -1.83
N PRO A 462 -3.55 32.79 -2.77
CA PRO A 462 -4.74 32.38 -3.49
C PRO A 462 -4.53 31.10 -4.33
N VAL A 463 -3.33 30.93 -4.89
CA VAL A 463 -2.97 29.74 -5.68
C VAL A 463 -2.96 28.50 -4.80
N VAL A 464 -2.42 28.60 -3.56
CA VAL A 464 -2.41 27.51 -2.61
C VAL A 464 -3.83 27.14 -2.15
N ILE A 465 -4.72 28.11 -1.93
CA ILE A 465 -6.13 27.85 -1.61
C ILE A 465 -6.78 27.01 -2.73
N VAL A 466 -6.60 27.39 -3.97
CA VAL A 466 -7.12 26.63 -5.13
C VAL A 466 -6.51 25.24 -5.20
N MET A 467 -5.19 25.13 -4.99
CA MET A 467 -4.47 23.86 -4.98
C MET A 467 -5.00 22.91 -3.91
N LEU A 468 -5.21 23.40 -2.68
CA LEU A 468 -5.79 22.63 -1.58
C LEU A 468 -7.22 22.18 -1.89
N ALA A 469 -8.05 23.05 -2.49
CA ALA A 469 -9.41 22.70 -2.91
C ALA A 469 -9.42 21.60 -3.98
N VAL A 470 -8.48 21.64 -4.92
CA VAL A 470 -8.32 20.56 -5.92
C VAL A 470 -7.86 19.26 -5.27
N PHE A 471 -6.90 19.28 -4.34
CA PHE A 471 -6.51 18.10 -3.57
C PHE A 471 -7.68 17.52 -2.80
N PHE A 472 -8.50 18.36 -2.16
CA PHE A 472 -9.70 17.91 -1.46
C PHE A 472 -10.63 17.14 -2.39
N ILE A 473 -11.03 17.74 -3.51
CA ILE A 473 -11.99 17.13 -4.46
C ILE A 473 -11.44 15.83 -5.04
N THR A 474 -10.18 15.81 -5.48
CA THR A 474 -9.59 14.63 -6.13
C THR A 474 -9.38 13.47 -5.15
N THR A 475 -9.02 13.76 -3.90
CA THR A 475 -8.89 12.77 -2.84
C THR A 475 -10.25 12.19 -2.46
N ALA A 476 -11.24 13.03 -2.22
CA ALA A 476 -12.59 12.61 -1.85
C ALA A 476 -13.26 11.78 -2.96
N ASP A 477 -13.11 12.18 -4.22
CA ASP A 477 -13.64 11.44 -5.38
C ASP A 477 -13.01 10.06 -5.47
N SER A 478 -11.70 9.98 -5.44
CA SER A 478 -10.97 8.71 -5.56
C SER A 478 -11.26 7.75 -4.40
N ALA A 479 -11.29 8.24 -3.16
CA ALA A 479 -11.62 7.41 -1.99
C ALA A 479 -13.07 6.92 -2.03
N SER A 480 -14.01 7.76 -2.49
CA SER A 480 -15.41 7.38 -2.67
C SER A 480 -15.59 6.28 -3.70
N ILE A 481 -14.82 6.31 -4.79
CA ILE A 481 -14.79 5.26 -5.81
C ILE A 481 -14.28 3.94 -5.20
N VAL A 482 -13.18 3.96 -4.45
CA VAL A 482 -12.64 2.74 -3.81
C VAL A 482 -13.65 2.15 -2.82
N ASN A 483 -14.27 2.96 -1.96
CA ASN A 483 -15.31 2.48 -1.03
C ASN A 483 -16.53 1.91 -1.78
N SER A 484 -16.88 2.53 -2.90
CA SER A 484 -17.93 2.04 -3.78
C SER A 484 -17.58 0.70 -4.41
N GLN A 485 -16.34 0.50 -4.86
CA GLN A 485 -15.83 -0.77 -5.38
C GLN A 485 -15.87 -1.86 -4.29
N LEU A 486 -15.36 -1.58 -3.09
CA LEU A 486 -15.37 -2.53 -1.97
C LEU A 486 -16.79 -2.96 -1.59
N SER A 487 -17.76 -2.04 -1.59
CA SER A 487 -19.17 -2.33 -1.29
C SER A 487 -19.94 -2.98 -2.45
N GLN A 488 -19.33 -3.08 -3.64
CA GLN A 488 -19.91 -3.68 -4.83
C GLN A 488 -19.09 -4.88 -5.35
N ARG A 489 -18.47 -5.61 -4.44
CA ARG A 489 -17.71 -6.83 -4.73
C ARG A 489 -16.57 -6.64 -5.72
N GLY A 490 -15.90 -5.49 -5.65
CA GLY A 490 -14.76 -5.18 -6.50
C GLY A 490 -15.11 -4.70 -7.91
N ASP A 491 -16.34 -4.27 -8.16
CA ASP A 491 -16.80 -3.80 -9.47
C ASP A 491 -15.89 -2.64 -9.97
N PRO A 492 -15.20 -2.80 -11.11
CA PRO A 492 -14.34 -1.76 -11.65
C PRO A 492 -15.10 -0.51 -12.10
N ALA A 493 -16.42 -0.64 -12.39
CA ALA A 493 -17.31 0.45 -12.78
C ALA A 493 -18.47 0.61 -11.78
N PRO A 494 -18.19 1.05 -10.54
CA PRO A 494 -19.18 1.07 -9.48
C PRO A 494 -20.34 2.03 -9.80
N ARG A 495 -21.52 1.75 -9.22
CA ARG A 495 -22.72 2.58 -9.40
C ARG A 495 -22.51 3.96 -8.81
N ARG A 496 -22.70 5.01 -9.59
CA ARG A 496 -22.49 6.41 -9.21
C ARG A 496 -23.24 6.83 -7.93
N MET A 497 -24.47 6.35 -7.75
CA MET A 497 -25.27 6.65 -6.53
C MET A 497 -24.62 6.13 -5.24
N ILE A 498 -23.94 4.98 -5.30
CA ILE A 498 -23.22 4.43 -4.14
C ILE A 498 -21.94 5.21 -3.89
N THR A 499 -21.26 5.67 -4.95
CA THR A 499 -20.11 6.57 -4.83
C THR A 499 -20.52 7.89 -4.17
N VAL A 500 -21.64 8.49 -4.57
CA VAL A 500 -22.18 9.69 -3.93
C VAL A 500 -22.55 9.45 -2.46
N PHE A 501 -23.15 8.31 -2.14
CA PHE A 501 -23.45 7.94 -0.77
C PHE A 501 -22.20 7.92 0.11
N TRP A 502 -21.13 7.28 -0.34
CA TRP A 502 -19.86 7.23 0.41
C TRP A 502 -19.17 8.60 0.50
N ALA A 503 -19.28 9.44 -0.54
CA ALA A 503 -18.77 10.82 -0.49
C ALA A 503 -19.51 11.65 0.57
N LEU A 504 -20.84 11.52 0.68
CA LEU A 504 -21.63 12.18 1.73
C LEU A 504 -21.30 11.65 3.13
N CYS A 505 -21.13 10.33 3.28
CA CYS A 505 -20.69 9.74 4.54
C CYS A 505 -19.34 10.31 5.00
N MET A 506 -18.38 10.42 4.08
CA MET A 506 -17.04 10.95 4.33
C MET A 506 -17.10 12.43 4.75
N ALA A 507 -17.87 13.24 4.04
CA ALA A 507 -18.09 14.64 4.39
C ALA A 507 -18.76 14.78 5.78
N GLY A 508 -19.75 13.95 6.07
CA GLY A 508 -20.40 13.91 7.37
C GLY A 508 -19.43 13.58 8.52
N ILE A 509 -18.55 12.58 8.32
CA ILE A 509 -17.50 12.26 9.30
C ILE A 509 -16.55 13.45 9.48
N ALA A 510 -16.10 14.11 8.40
CA ALA A 510 -15.24 15.29 8.48
C ALA A 510 -15.91 16.44 9.29
N VAL A 511 -17.20 16.67 9.08
CA VAL A 511 -17.97 17.64 9.86
C VAL A 511 -17.99 17.25 11.35
N VAL A 512 -18.30 15.99 11.68
CA VAL A 512 -18.30 15.52 13.07
C VAL A 512 -16.93 15.72 13.71
N MET A 513 -15.85 15.33 13.01
CA MET A 513 -14.50 15.50 13.51
C MET A 513 -14.15 16.96 13.85
N LEU A 514 -14.58 17.92 13.02
CA LEU A 514 -14.40 19.35 13.29
C LEU A 514 -15.26 19.87 14.44
N LEU A 515 -16.47 19.36 14.59
CA LEU A 515 -17.36 19.74 15.70
C LEU A 515 -16.89 19.17 17.04
N THR A 516 -16.39 17.93 17.03
CA THR A 516 -15.96 17.20 18.23
C THR A 516 -14.71 17.82 18.86
N GLY A 517 -13.79 18.36 18.08
CA GLY A 517 -12.54 18.95 18.58
C GLY A 517 -12.65 20.40 19.06
N GLY A 518 -13.71 21.15 18.74
CA GLY A 518 -13.83 22.56 19.10
C GLY A 518 -12.62 23.39 18.64
N ASP A 519 -11.99 24.10 19.57
CA ASP A 519 -10.76 24.87 19.33
C ASP A 519 -9.53 23.96 19.07
N THR A 520 -9.60 22.70 19.47
CA THR A 520 -8.60 21.65 19.24
C THR A 520 -9.10 20.61 18.22
N ALA A 521 -9.70 21.07 17.12
CA ALA A 521 -10.28 20.19 16.10
C ALA A 521 -9.33 19.06 15.64
N LEU A 522 -8.02 19.28 15.66
CA LEU A 522 -7.01 18.29 15.36
C LEU A 522 -7.07 17.08 16.32
N THR A 523 -7.34 17.30 17.62
CA THR A 523 -7.43 16.20 18.61
C THR A 523 -8.59 15.27 18.31
N GLY A 524 -9.77 15.78 17.97
CA GLY A 524 -10.92 14.96 17.57
C GLY A 524 -10.64 14.10 16.35
N LEU A 525 -9.92 14.66 15.37
CA LEU A 525 -9.45 13.94 14.18
C LEU A 525 -8.50 12.80 14.55
N GLN A 526 -7.50 13.07 15.39
CA GLN A 526 -6.50 12.10 15.83
C GLN A 526 -7.11 10.91 16.58
N ASN A 527 -8.01 11.19 17.53
CA ASN A 527 -8.68 10.17 18.31
C ASN A 527 -9.44 9.17 17.42
N LEU A 528 -10.30 9.69 16.55
CA LEU A 528 -11.18 8.87 15.73
C LEU A 528 -10.41 8.04 14.69
N ILE A 529 -9.34 8.59 14.08
CA ILE A 529 -8.48 7.86 13.16
C ILE A 529 -7.83 6.68 13.87
N THR A 530 -7.21 6.93 15.01
CA THR A 530 -6.42 5.91 15.72
C THR A 530 -7.28 4.73 16.15
N ILE A 531 -8.48 5.01 16.67
CA ILE A 531 -9.42 3.96 17.10
C ILE A 531 -9.89 3.13 15.89
N THR A 532 -10.30 3.79 14.83
CA THR A 532 -10.88 3.11 13.65
C THR A 532 -9.85 2.37 12.81
N ALA A 533 -8.58 2.74 12.88
CA ALA A 533 -7.48 2.07 12.22
C ALA A 533 -7.08 0.73 12.87
N LEU A 534 -7.28 0.58 14.19
CA LEU A 534 -6.82 -0.59 14.94
C LEU A 534 -7.32 -1.93 14.37
N PRO A 535 -8.61 -2.14 14.07
CA PRO A 535 -9.05 -3.40 13.49
C PRO A 535 -8.41 -3.69 12.13
N PHE A 536 -8.19 -2.66 11.31
CA PHE A 536 -7.55 -2.82 10.00
C PHE A 536 -6.04 -3.09 10.10
N THR A 537 -5.39 -2.68 11.17
CA THR A 537 -3.99 -3.05 11.49
C THR A 537 -3.82 -4.57 11.56
N VAL A 538 -4.77 -5.28 12.19
CA VAL A 538 -4.79 -6.75 12.23
C VAL A 538 -4.98 -7.32 10.81
N VAL A 539 -5.84 -6.72 10.01
CA VAL A 539 -6.05 -7.13 8.60
C VAL A 539 -4.74 -7.03 7.81
N LEU A 540 -3.95 -5.97 7.99
CA LEU A 540 -2.65 -5.81 7.30
C LEU A 540 -1.64 -6.90 7.69
N VAL A 541 -1.59 -7.29 8.96
CA VAL A 541 -0.73 -8.41 9.40
C VAL A 541 -1.16 -9.71 8.74
N LEU A 542 -2.47 -10.01 8.73
CA LEU A 542 -3.01 -11.18 8.05
C LEU A 542 -2.73 -11.16 6.55
N MET A 543 -2.77 -9.98 5.93
CA MET A 543 -2.45 -9.78 4.51
C MET A 543 -0.99 -10.12 4.19
N ALA A 544 -0.04 -9.72 5.03
CA ALA A 544 1.37 -10.06 4.87
C ALA A 544 1.59 -11.58 4.95
N VAL A 545 0.93 -12.26 5.91
CA VAL A 545 1.00 -13.72 6.08
C VAL A 545 0.37 -14.42 4.86
N ALA A 546 -0.78 -13.95 4.38
CA ALA A 546 -1.46 -14.51 3.22
C ALA A 546 -0.60 -14.36 1.95
N LEU A 547 -0.03 -13.18 1.73
CA LEU A 547 0.86 -12.91 0.61
C LEU A 547 2.09 -13.83 0.63
N GLN A 548 2.74 -13.98 1.77
CA GLN A 548 3.88 -14.89 1.90
C GLN A 548 3.51 -16.33 1.54
N ARG A 549 2.33 -16.80 1.98
CA ARG A 549 1.82 -18.13 1.64
C ARG A 549 1.55 -18.29 0.15
N GLU A 550 0.96 -17.28 -0.48
CA GLU A 550 0.70 -17.27 -1.92
C GLU A 550 1.99 -17.27 -2.74
N LEU A 551 2.97 -16.42 -2.38
CA LEU A 551 4.26 -16.35 -3.06
C LEU A 551 5.07 -17.65 -2.94
N ALA A 552 4.96 -18.35 -1.82
CA ALA A 552 5.62 -19.65 -1.62
C ALA A 552 5.09 -20.73 -2.57
N ASN A 553 3.83 -20.60 -2.98
CA ASN A 553 3.14 -21.52 -3.91
C ASN A 553 3.03 -20.96 -5.34
N ASP A 554 3.71 -19.85 -5.63
CA ASP A 554 3.72 -19.30 -6.98
C ASP A 554 4.46 -20.20 -7.94
N PRO A 555 3.87 -20.54 -9.13
CA PRO A 555 4.49 -21.40 -10.12
C PRO A 555 5.88 -20.93 -10.56
N PHE A 556 6.09 -19.61 -10.70
CA PHE A 556 7.40 -19.04 -11.03
C PHE A 556 8.45 -19.41 -9.97
N ALA A 557 8.12 -19.24 -8.68
CA ALA A 557 9.03 -19.57 -7.58
C ALA A 557 9.31 -21.07 -7.48
N ILE A 558 8.32 -21.92 -7.77
CA ILE A 558 8.48 -23.38 -7.81
C ILE A 558 9.40 -23.78 -8.94
N ARG A 559 9.18 -23.25 -10.16
CA ARG A 559 9.98 -23.52 -11.35
C ARG A 559 11.45 -23.08 -11.17
N ASP A 560 11.66 -21.85 -10.72
CA ASP A 560 13.00 -21.31 -10.46
C ASP A 560 13.76 -22.16 -9.44
N ARG A 561 13.12 -22.54 -8.34
CA ARG A 561 13.74 -23.41 -7.33
C ARG A 561 14.13 -24.77 -7.90
N TYR A 562 13.24 -25.36 -8.70
CA TYR A 562 13.52 -26.67 -9.33
C TYR A 562 14.69 -26.56 -10.29
N GLN A 563 14.69 -25.56 -11.18
CA GLN A 563 15.74 -25.36 -12.18
C GLN A 563 17.11 -25.16 -11.53
N ARG A 564 17.21 -24.30 -10.52
CA ARG A 564 18.46 -24.05 -9.77
C ARG A 564 18.96 -25.33 -9.10
N ALA A 565 18.09 -26.04 -8.40
CA ALA A 565 18.46 -27.27 -7.72
C ALA A 565 18.89 -28.39 -8.69
N ALA A 566 18.26 -28.49 -9.87
CA ALA A 566 18.61 -29.46 -10.89
C ALA A 566 20.00 -29.15 -11.49
N VAL A 567 20.23 -27.89 -11.85
CA VAL A 567 21.54 -27.45 -12.40
C VAL A 567 22.66 -27.63 -11.37
N GLU A 568 22.44 -27.20 -10.13
CA GLU A 568 23.42 -27.36 -9.04
C GLU A 568 23.81 -28.82 -8.83
N LYS A 569 22.84 -29.71 -8.68
CA LYS A 569 23.07 -31.15 -8.50
C LYS A 569 23.77 -31.76 -9.67
N ALA A 570 23.37 -31.40 -10.89
CA ALA A 570 24.02 -31.90 -12.13
C ALA A 570 25.46 -31.41 -12.24
N THR A 571 25.72 -30.15 -11.90
CA THR A 571 27.09 -29.59 -11.88
C THR A 571 27.96 -30.28 -10.86
N VAL A 572 27.50 -30.45 -9.62
CA VAL A 572 28.27 -31.17 -8.59
C VAL A 572 28.56 -32.60 -9.00
N ARG A 573 27.59 -33.30 -9.59
CA ARG A 573 27.78 -34.66 -10.10
C ARG A 573 28.81 -34.69 -11.24
N GLY A 574 28.71 -33.77 -12.19
CA GLY A 574 29.67 -33.66 -13.30
C GLY A 574 31.09 -33.47 -12.78
N LEU A 575 31.30 -32.54 -11.85
CA LEU A 575 32.61 -32.28 -11.25
C LEU A 575 33.17 -33.51 -10.47
N VAL A 576 32.34 -34.24 -9.76
CA VAL A 576 32.76 -35.42 -8.99
C VAL A 576 33.13 -36.60 -9.92
N GLU A 577 32.37 -36.80 -11.02
CA GLU A 577 32.53 -37.94 -11.91
C GLU A 577 33.57 -37.66 -13.01
N TYR A 578 33.70 -36.45 -13.52
CA TYR A 578 34.47 -36.11 -14.72
C TYR A 578 35.43 -34.91 -14.56
N GLY A 579 35.53 -34.31 -13.35
CA GLY A 579 36.29 -33.07 -13.13
C GLY A 579 35.65 -31.91 -13.88
N ASP A 580 36.48 -31.09 -14.55
CA ASP A 580 35.98 -29.94 -15.33
C ASP A 580 35.53 -30.32 -16.76
N ASP A 581 35.65 -31.61 -17.13
CA ASP A 581 35.43 -32.10 -18.49
C ASP A 581 34.06 -32.79 -18.64
N PHE A 582 32.99 -32.01 -18.51
CA PHE A 582 31.62 -32.49 -18.68
C PHE A 582 30.74 -31.48 -19.43
N ALA A 583 29.64 -31.98 -20.02
CA ALA A 583 28.61 -31.16 -20.66
C ALA A 583 27.19 -31.60 -20.24
N PHE A 584 26.26 -30.67 -20.25
CA PHE A 584 24.83 -30.97 -20.07
C PHE A 584 24.23 -31.39 -21.42
N THR A 585 23.57 -32.54 -21.44
CA THR A 585 22.83 -33.04 -22.61
C THR A 585 21.39 -33.38 -22.24
N VAL A 586 20.48 -33.29 -23.22
CA VAL A 586 19.10 -33.74 -23.08
C VAL A 586 18.94 -35.02 -23.89
N GLU A 587 18.68 -36.13 -23.20
CA GLU A 587 18.48 -37.43 -23.81
C GLU A 587 17.11 -38.02 -23.43
N ARG A 588 16.55 -38.80 -24.36
CA ARG A 588 15.31 -39.53 -24.07
C ARG A 588 15.57 -40.55 -22.97
N THR A 589 14.72 -40.58 -21.95
CA THR A 589 14.79 -41.59 -20.90
C THR A 589 14.63 -42.99 -21.49
N PRO A 590 15.52 -43.94 -21.18
CA PRO A 590 15.42 -45.29 -21.68
C PRO A 590 14.06 -45.92 -21.25
N PRO A 591 13.36 -46.59 -22.19
CA PRO A 591 12.11 -47.27 -21.85
C PRO A 591 12.29 -48.28 -20.72
N GLY A 592 11.38 -48.27 -19.76
CA GLY A 592 11.38 -49.17 -18.60
C GLY A 592 12.36 -48.77 -17.48
N SER A 593 13.05 -47.63 -17.56
CA SER A 593 13.84 -47.13 -16.45
C SER A 593 12.91 -46.69 -15.28
N TRP A 594 13.38 -46.85 -14.05
CA TRP A 594 12.61 -46.54 -12.83
C TRP A 594 12.23 -45.05 -12.68
N TYR A 595 12.87 -44.18 -13.44
CA TYR A 595 12.67 -42.73 -13.49
C TYR A 595 11.97 -42.29 -14.79
N ALA A 596 11.54 -43.24 -15.64
CA ALA A 596 10.71 -42.91 -16.79
C ALA A 596 9.31 -42.53 -16.35
N ALA A 597 8.74 -41.52 -17.00
CA ALA A 597 7.38 -41.07 -16.73
C ALA A 597 6.28 -42.12 -17.07
N GLY A 598 6.63 -43.09 -17.91
CA GLY A 598 5.74 -44.13 -18.41
C GLY A 598 5.15 -43.78 -19.79
N GLU A 599 4.66 -44.84 -20.50
CA GLU A 599 3.96 -44.66 -21.76
C GLU A 599 2.61 -43.96 -21.50
N GLY A 600 2.35 -42.87 -22.20
CA GLY A 600 1.10 -42.12 -22.11
C GLY A 600 1.06 -41.01 -21.05
N PHE A 601 2.16 -40.76 -20.31
CA PHE A 601 2.19 -39.58 -19.46
C PHE A 601 2.55 -38.35 -20.32
N ASP A 602 1.58 -37.45 -20.43
CA ASP A 602 1.74 -36.14 -21.08
C ASP A 602 1.41 -35.04 -20.07
N SER A 603 2.42 -34.35 -19.60
CA SER A 603 2.25 -33.26 -18.61
C SER A 603 1.59 -32.02 -19.21
N THR A 604 1.44 -31.97 -20.53
CA THR A 604 0.76 -30.88 -21.24
C THR A 604 -0.68 -31.23 -21.59
N ALA A 605 -1.14 -32.47 -21.27
CA ALA A 605 -2.50 -32.89 -21.52
C ALA A 605 -3.52 -32.00 -20.79
N ALA A 606 -4.66 -31.75 -21.42
CA ALA A 606 -5.68 -30.83 -20.90
C ALA A 606 -6.17 -31.22 -19.49
N GLU A 607 -6.30 -32.53 -19.21
CA GLU A 607 -6.73 -33.04 -17.91
C GLU A 607 -5.73 -32.70 -16.77
N ILE A 608 -4.46 -32.54 -17.12
CA ILE A 608 -3.40 -32.19 -16.16
C ILE A 608 -3.28 -30.68 -16.04
N THR A 609 -3.54 -29.96 -17.11
CA THR A 609 -3.36 -28.49 -17.18
C THR A 609 -4.61 -27.70 -16.86
N ASP A 610 -5.77 -28.35 -16.72
CA ASP A 610 -7.07 -27.70 -16.52
C ASP A 610 -7.14 -26.80 -15.27
N TRP A 611 -6.41 -27.14 -14.23
CA TRP A 611 -6.37 -26.38 -12.97
C TRP A 611 -5.69 -25.02 -13.04
N TYR A 612 -4.94 -24.73 -14.11
CA TYR A 612 -4.30 -23.45 -14.35
C TYR A 612 -4.60 -22.86 -15.73
N ARG A 613 -5.72 -23.26 -16.33
CA ARG A 613 -6.23 -22.55 -17.50
C ARG A 613 -6.25 -21.07 -17.22
N ARG A 614 -5.63 -20.35 -18.12
CA ARG A 614 -5.46 -18.90 -18.04
C ARG A 614 -6.67 -18.27 -18.68
N THR A 615 -7.20 -17.28 -18.00
CA THR A 615 -8.26 -16.44 -18.54
C THR A 615 -7.76 -15.00 -18.61
N ASP A 616 -8.21 -14.28 -19.62
CA ASP A 616 -8.07 -12.82 -19.70
C ASP A 616 -8.95 -12.12 -18.65
N GLU A 617 -8.97 -10.80 -18.67
CA GLU A 617 -9.78 -9.98 -17.75
C GLU A 617 -11.29 -10.24 -17.88
N ASP A 618 -11.74 -10.77 -19.04
CA ASP A 618 -13.13 -11.11 -19.35
C ASP A 618 -13.47 -12.56 -19.04
N GLY A 619 -12.50 -13.38 -18.61
CA GLY A 619 -12.67 -14.79 -18.28
C GLY A 619 -12.57 -15.74 -19.48
N ASN A 620 -12.02 -15.28 -20.62
CA ASN A 620 -11.78 -16.12 -21.78
C ASN A 620 -10.45 -16.87 -21.64
N PRO A 621 -10.35 -18.13 -22.10
CA PRO A 621 -9.09 -18.87 -22.10
C PRO A 621 -8.02 -18.17 -22.95
N VAL A 622 -6.83 -18.07 -22.42
CA VAL A 622 -5.65 -17.51 -23.11
C VAL A 622 -4.69 -18.64 -23.43
N ASP A 623 -4.24 -18.73 -24.69
CA ASP A 623 -3.28 -19.73 -25.12
C ASP A 623 -1.85 -19.38 -24.65
N TYR A 624 -1.08 -20.43 -24.32
CA TYR A 624 0.27 -20.29 -23.80
C TYR A 624 1.20 -21.33 -24.41
N ASP A 625 2.34 -20.85 -24.94
CA ASP A 625 3.39 -21.73 -25.44
C ASP A 625 4.27 -22.19 -24.28
N TYR A 626 4.21 -23.48 -23.95
CA TYR A 626 4.98 -24.10 -22.87
C TYR A 626 6.46 -24.29 -23.22
N VAL A 627 6.82 -24.23 -24.51
CA VAL A 627 8.21 -24.38 -24.98
C VAL A 627 8.92 -23.05 -24.89
N LEU A 628 8.27 -21.99 -25.35
CA LEU A 628 8.83 -20.64 -25.32
C LEU A 628 8.60 -19.96 -23.97
N GLY A 629 7.64 -20.41 -23.16
CA GLY A 629 7.28 -19.80 -21.89
C GLY A 629 6.56 -18.47 -22.05
N GLU A 630 5.82 -18.28 -23.15
CA GLU A 630 5.17 -17.01 -23.51
C GLU A 630 3.69 -17.22 -23.84
N TYR A 631 2.90 -16.14 -23.69
CA TYR A 631 1.51 -16.10 -24.14
C TYR A 631 1.48 -15.95 -25.66
N LEU A 632 0.63 -16.75 -26.32
CA LEU A 632 0.36 -16.57 -27.73
C LEU A 632 -0.62 -15.41 -27.89
N ASP A 633 -0.20 -14.36 -28.60
CA ASP A 633 -1.09 -13.27 -28.97
C ASP A 633 -2.15 -13.79 -29.97
N GLU A 634 -3.44 -13.42 -29.79
CA GLU A 634 -4.55 -13.82 -30.66
C GLU A 634 -4.37 -13.45 -32.15
N GLY A 635 -3.31 -12.71 -32.50
CA GLY A 635 -2.99 -12.28 -33.85
C GLY A 635 -2.17 -13.26 -34.70
N ASP A 636 -1.40 -14.17 -34.09
CA ASP A 636 -0.49 -15.08 -34.81
C ASP A 636 -1.09 -16.45 -35.12
N GLY A 637 -2.27 -16.78 -34.59
CA GLY A 637 -2.94 -18.08 -34.78
C GLY A 637 -3.78 -18.25 -36.05
N ALA A 638 -3.98 -17.20 -36.87
CA ALA A 638 -4.90 -17.27 -38.02
C ALA A 638 -4.27 -17.72 -39.35
N ASP A 639 -2.95 -17.87 -39.44
CA ASP A 639 -2.23 -18.30 -40.67
C ASP A 639 -1.30 -19.50 -40.50
N GLY A 640 -1.68 -20.46 -39.66
CA GLY A 640 -1.04 -21.77 -39.63
C GLY A 640 -1.55 -22.67 -40.80
N PRO A 641 -0.70 -23.28 -41.63
CA PRO A 641 -1.16 -24.09 -42.76
C PRO A 641 -1.87 -25.34 -42.24
N ALA A 642 -3.13 -25.45 -42.55
CA ALA A 642 -3.90 -26.67 -42.41
C ALA A 642 -3.25 -27.79 -43.22
N GLY A 643 -2.82 -28.83 -42.53
CA GLY A 643 -2.69 -30.15 -43.14
C GLY A 643 -1.38 -30.50 -43.83
N ALA A 644 -0.44 -31.07 -43.11
CA ALA A 644 0.43 -32.12 -43.69
C ALA A 644 0.45 -33.31 -42.74
N GLY A 645 -0.35 -34.31 -43.07
CA GLY A 645 -0.30 -35.62 -42.44
C GLY A 645 1.07 -36.27 -42.63
N PRO A 646 1.49 -37.18 -41.76
CA PRO A 646 2.81 -37.82 -41.85
C PRO A 646 2.84 -38.79 -43.04
N SER A 647 3.50 -38.40 -44.13
CA SER A 647 3.99 -39.33 -45.14
C SER A 647 5.29 -39.91 -44.65
N GLY A 648 5.31 -41.23 -44.48
CA GLY A 648 6.44 -42.02 -44.04
C GLY A 648 7.72 -41.87 -44.86
N ARG A 649 8.79 -41.88 -44.14
CA ARG A 649 10.02 -42.64 -44.41
C ARG A 649 10.81 -42.77 -43.10
#